data_bf6016b304a92ca7f388aef7e7b5c779
#
_entry.id   bf6016b304a92ca7f388aef7e7b5c779
#
_cell.length_a   1.000
_cell.length_b   1.000
_cell.length_c   1.000
_cell.angle_alpha   90.00
_cell.angle_beta   90.00
_cell.angle_gamma   90.00
#
_symmetry.space_group_name_H-M   'P 1'
#
loop_
_entity.id
_entity.type
_entity.pdbx_description
1 polymer ?
#
loop_
_entity_poly.entity_id
_entity_poly.type
_entity_poly.pdbx_seq_one_letter_code
_entity_poly.pdbx_strand_id
1 'polypeptide(L)'
;MSKRNYLIKTWLIVSPVFSLSILIASPSHYRDDALLFCLKPEFQQLNIQKTSDGIIVDLDVLDNFFNSIHIKQLEPWLPGATSEDHRGDVYLNRIYRLTLDENERQSIELIRNQIDGLSVIHSTELDPIRKLSYIPNDPQYNQQWFLSQINANDAWEFWDFNGGEIPGNSSVILSSVDLGVNWKHADLVGNIWQNLGEDADGDGQTIIYSGGQWIYDPDDLNGFDDDNWDNNLSTHIDDLIGWDVSESSYGDNDPDPPHSGGWSHGTHVAGLLSATTDNNTGVASTAFSCSIMSVKCTGDDEDPQYITNSQAGIIYAAKAGYHSQGFSIVNCSFGGGGYSSYEQDVMDILREDYNALIFASAGNGNGGEDDTPQYPASYENVISVTALGQNDSWNHWATYNEFVDLASPGEGIRSTTINGYSSWSGTSMASPVAASCAGLLKSLYPDWNSNQIELMLLATSDPIIYTINSEQYLQGQLGRGRVDILKAVEVALFPQIEFVDIDIAVLDGSDDNINPGESIELRTILYANEDWGTAVDIIGTLSAASNEVNISSNMAYFGSMAPGEASLNESDPFIIQFGNNVPGGNVELNLSLISNVEDNIEYTAEITFSVYVEEGAGTIQLPLLHQSGWNLVGLPLEVENSHYLNLFPDAIEGTLFSFGASYEPETTLAHGEGYWLRFSDQGMNELSGIELTSVTIALNENWNLISGITNETSIYSIGDPNNIIIPGTFYAFNESYELTEIL
;
A
#
# COMPACT_ATOMS: atom_id res chain seq x y z
N MET A 1 47.10 1.96 16.44
CA MET A 1 47.37 2.91 15.33
C MET A 1 47.12 2.24 14.03
N SER A 2 45.98 2.47 13.43
CA SER A 2 45.71 2.46 11.99
C SER A 2 44.23 2.74 11.78
N LYS A 3 43.90 4.01 11.57
CA LYS A 3 42.55 4.43 11.12
C LYS A 3 42.37 3.94 9.68
N ARG A 4 41.42 3.06 9.45
CA ARG A 4 40.91 2.79 8.08
C ARG A 4 39.80 3.78 7.77
N ASN A 5 40.13 4.79 6.99
CA ASN A 5 39.17 5.67 6.36
C ASN A 5 38.53 4.91 5.19
N TYR A 6 37.24 4.64 5.27
CA TYR A 6 36.45 4.28 4.08
C TYR A 6 36.00 5.56 3.38
N LEU A 7 36.60 5.84 2.24
CA LEU A 7 36.18 6.87 1.32
C LEU A 7 35.05 6.32 0.45
N ILE A 8 33.84 6.75 0.73
CA ILE A 8 32.71 6.59 -0.19
C ILE A 8 32.90 7.58 -1.33
N LYS A 9 33.13 7.05 -2.54
CA LYS A 9 33.17 7.86 -3.76
C LYS A 9 31.74 8.10 -4.24
N THR A 10 31.20 9.24 -3.89
CA THR A 10 29.96 9.75 -4.46
C THR A 10 30.24 10.29 -5.86
N TRP A 11 29.65 9.68 -6.88
CA TRP A 11 29.56 10.28 -8.20
C TRP A 11 28.29 11.11 -8.26
N LEU A 12 28.42 12.43 -8.10
CA LEU A 12 27.34 13.35 -8.42
C LEU A 12 27.23 13.43 -9.95
N ILE A 13 26.17 12.87 -10.51
CA ILE A 13 25.67 13.27 -11.82
C ILE A 13 24.49 14.20 -11.56
N VAL A 14 24.75 15.50 -11.56
CA VAL A 14 23.71 16.53 -11.53
C VAL A 14 23.13 16.63 -12.93
N SER A 15 21.94 16.08 -13.12
CA SER A 15 21.07 16.44 -14.23
C SER A 15 19.92 17.27 -13.66
N PRO A 16 19.77 18.55 -14.02
CA PRO A 16 18.64 19.32 -13.55
C PRO A 16 17.44 19.00 -14.44
N VAL A 17 16.67 18.00 -14.08
CA VAL A 17 15.28 17.92 -14.53
C VAL A 17 14.48 18.75 -13.56
N PHE A 18 14.11 19.96 -13.95
CA PHE A 18 13.06 20.73 -13.28
C PHE A 18 11.73 20.03 -13.58
N SER A 19 11.34 19.06 -12.77
CA SER A 19 9.96 18.68 -12.64
C SER A 19 9.29 19.79 -11.82
N LEU A 20 8.44 20.54 -12.47
CA LEU A 20 7.51 21.44 -11.83
C LEU A 20 6.46 20.53 -11.18
N SER A 21 6.71 20.08 -9.94
CA SER A 21 5.68 19.48 -9.11
C SER A 21 4.66 20.59 -8.87
N ILE A 22 3.54 20.53 -9.59
CA ILE A 22 2.34 21.25 -9.21
C ILE A 22 1.91 20.59 -7.90
N LEU A 23 2.21 21.20 -6.76
CA LEU A 23 1.51 20.91 -5.53
C LEU A 23 0.03 21.20 -5.81
N ILE A 24 -0.73 20.18 -6.08
CA ILE A 24 -2.19 20.22 -5.99
C ILE A 24 -2.44 20.28 -4.48
N ALA A 25 -2.63 21.51 -3.97
CA ALA A 25 -3.07 21.68 -2.60
C ALA A 25 -4.44 21.02 -2.48
N SER A 26 -4.58 20.05 -1.59
CA SER A 26 -5.89 19.53 -1.16
C SER A 26 -6.84 20.69 -0.99
N PRO A 27 -8.08 20.65 -1.50
CA PRO A 27 -9.06 21.66 -1.16
C PRO A 27 -9.23 21.63 0.35
N SER A 28 -8.70 22.63 1.04
CA SER A 28 -8.70 22.64 2.49
C SER A 28 -10.14 22.61 2.99
N HIS A 29 -10.50 21.62 3.79
CA HIS A 29 -11.79 21.54 4.48
C HIS A 29 -11.91 22.65 5.55
N TYR A 30 -10.85 23.42 5.71
CA TYR A 30 -10.70 24.51 6.67
C TYR A 30 -10.26 25.78 5.96
N ARG A 31 -10.61 26.90 6.55
CA ARG A 31 -10.13 28.19 6.10
C ARG A 31 -8.64 28.33 6.39
N ASP A 32 -7.88 28.68 5.39
CA ASP A 32 -6.43 28.95 5.49
C ASP A 32 -6.11 30.29 6.20
N ASP A 33 -7.12 31.17 6.33
CA ASP A 33 -7.03 32.49 6.93
C ASP A 33 -7.70 32.58 8.31
N ALA A 34 -8.37 31.54 8.83
CA ALA A 34 -9.15 31.63 10.06
C ALA A 34 -9.12 30.37 10.93
N LEU A 35 -9.14 30.60 12.24
CA LEU A 35 -9.27 29.54 13.25
C LEU A 35 -10.33 29.89 14.30
N LEU A 36 -10.78 28.87 15.02
CA LEU A 36 -11.67 29.00 16.17
C LEU A 36 -10.90 28.76 17.46
N PHE A 37 -11.23 29.49 18.50
CA PHE A 37 -10.77 29.22 19.87
C PHE A 37 -11.87 29.39 20.90
N CYS A 38 -11.84 28.58 21.96
CA CYS A 38 -12.76 28.64 23.08
C CYS A 38 -12.03 29.09 24.36
N LEU A 39 -12.59 30.01 25.11
CA LEU A 39 -12.07 30.38 26.42
C LEU A 39 -12.45 29.37 27.49
N LYS A 40 -11.58 29.24 28.52
CA LYS A 40 -11.88 28.45 29.71
C LYS A 40 -13.12 28.96 30.48
N PRO A 41 -13.81 28.11 31.24
CA PRO A 41 -15.05 28.46 31.95
C PRO A 41 -14.97 29.64 32.93
N GLU A 42 -13.80 29.88 33.51
CA GLU A 42 -13.58 30.94 34.46
C GLU A 42 -13.51 32.36 33.84
N PHE A 43 -13.37 32.47 32.51
CA PHE A 43 -13.32 33.74 31.83
C PHE A 43 -14.69 34.18 31.31
N GLN A 44 -14.93 35.49 31.26
CA GLN A 44 -16.14 36.04 30.67
C GLN A 44 -16.03 36.15 29.16
N GLN A 45 -17.12 36.45 28.49
CA GLN A 45 -17.14 36.80 27.07
C GLN A 45 -16.25 38.03 26.83
N LEU A 46 -15.40 37.98 25.76
CA LEU A 46 -14.49 39.07 25.41
C LEU A 46 -15.23 40.35 25.02
N ASN A 47 -14.75 41.45 25.53
CA ASN A 47 -15.11 42.78 25.02
C ASN A 47 -14.12 43.14 23.90
N ILE A 48 -14.57 42.99 22.65
CA ILE A 48 -13.74 43.22 21.46
C ILE A 48 -13.91 44.66 20.96
N GLN A 49 -12.83 45.38 20.81
CA GLN A 49 -12.82 46.74 20.29
C GLN A 49 -11.89 46.85 19.07
N LYS A 50 -12.43 47.33 17.96
CA LYS A 50 -11.64 47.61 16.75
C LYS A 50 -11.22 49.04 16.76
N THR A 51 -9.89 49.30 16.71
CA THR A 51 -9.27 50.63 16.69
C THR A 51 -8.55 50.86 15.36
N SER A 52 -8.01 52.06 15.16
CA SER A 52 -7.14 52.33 14.00
C SER A 52 -5.84 51.53 14.00
N ASP A 53 -5.41 51.10 15.18
CA ASP A 53 -4.12 50.44 15.40
C ASP A 53 -4.23 48.91 15.54
N GLY A 54 -5.45 48.36 15.48
CA GLY A 54 -5.70 46.91 15.56
C GLY A 54 -6.93 46.54 16.37
N ILE A 55 -6.98 45.28 16.78
CA ILE A 55 -8.04 44.72 17.60
C ILE A 55 -7.54 44.65 19.06
N ILE A 56 -8.33 45.17 19.98
CA ILE A 56 -8.05 45.17 21.40
C ILE A 56 -9.12 44.34 22.13
N VAL A 57 -8.70 43.53 23.09
CA VAL A 57 -9.59 42.76 23.95
C VAL A 57 -9.29 43.01 25.43
N ASP A 58 -10.28 42.79 26.28
CA ASP A 58 -10.22 42.99 27.74
C ASP A 58 -9.51 41.88 28.51
N LEU A 59 -8.68 41.07 27.84
CA LEU A 59 -7.92 39.96 28.40
C LEU A 59 -6.44 40.08 27.99
N ASP A 60 -5.62 40.61 28.90
CA ASP A 60 -4.23 41.01 28.66
C ASP A 60 -3.40 39.91 27.93
N VAL A 61 -3.60 38.62 28.23
CA VAL A 61 -2.86 37.52 27.62
C VAL A 61 -3.17 37.44 26.14
N LEU A 62 -4.45 37.54 25.75
CA LEU A 62 -4.86 37.54 24.36
C LEU A 62 -4.51 38.85 23.65
N ASP A 63 -4.71 39.97 24.32
CA ASP A 63 -4.38 41.28 23.75
C ASP A 63 -2.90 41.38 23.38
N ASN A 64 -2.02 40.92 24.27
CA ASN A 64 -0.59 40.85 24.00
C ASN A 64 -0.23 39.91 22.84
N PHE A 65 -0.90 38.76 22.76
CA PHE A 65 -0.69 37.83 21.66
C PHE A 65 -1.17 38.42 20.34
N PHE A 66 -2.36 39.00 20.29
CA PHE A 66 -2.94 39.62 19.11
C PHE A 66 -2.13 40.82 18.58
N ASN A 67 -1.43 41.53 19.45
CA ASN A 67 -0.50 42.56 19.05
C ASN A 67 0.79 42.02 18.40
N SER A 68 1.06 40.72 18.48
CA SER A 68 2.24 40.07 17.88
C SER A 68 2.00 39.49 16.49
N ILE A 69 0.74 39.43 16.05
CA ILE A 69 0.31 38.86 14.75
C ILE A 69 -0.59 39.86 14.00
N HIS A 70 -0.74 39.66 12.70
CA HIS A 70 -1.59 40.53 11.87
C HIS A 70 -3.02 39.95 11.76
N ILE A 71 -3.93 40.55 12.54
CA ILE A 71 -5.33 40.13 12.60
C ILE A 71 -6.19 41.02 11.73
N LYS A 72 -6.98 40.42 10.83
CA LYS A 72 -8.01 41.09 10.04
C LYS A 72 -9.30 41.28 10.82
N GLN A 73 -9.71 40.25 11.56
CA GLN A 73 -10.99 40.22 12.27
C GLN A 73 -10.94 39.27 13.47
N LEU A 74 -11.64 39.66 14.53
CA LEU A 74 -11.98 38.78 15.67
C LEU A 74 -13.47 38.99 15.99
N GLU A 75 -14.23 37.91 16.04
CA GLU A 75 -15.66 37.97 16.29
C GLU A 75 -16.16 36.74 17.07
N PRO A 76 -17.28 36.83 17.81
CA PRO A 76 -17.95 35.64 18.29
C PRO A 76 -18.35 34.73 17.11
N TRP A 77 -17.99 33.45 17.18
CA TRP A 77 -18.35 32.49 16.13
C TRP A 77 -19.86 32.27 16.03
N LEU A 78 -20.54 32.26 17.19
CA LEU A 78 -22.00 32.08 17.32
C LEU A 78 -22.64 33.29 18.01
N PRO A 79 -22.94 34.39 17.28
CA PRO A 79 -23.38 35.65 17.89
C PRO A 79 -24.69 35.56 18.69
N GLY A 80 -25.49 34.51 18.49
CA GLY A 80 -26.74 34.30 19.23
C GLY A 80 -26.62 33.42 20.46
N ALA A 81 -25.44 32.85 20.73
CA ALA A 81 -25.21 31.99 21.88
C ALA A 81 -25.16 32.77 23.20
N THR A 82 -25.67 32.16 24.25
CA THR A 82 -25.73 32.71 25.61
C THR A 82 -24.86 31.90 26.58
N SER A 83 -24.77 32.33 27.84
CA SER A 83 -24.03 31.59 28.86
C SER A 83 -24.74 30.29 29.29
N GLU A 84 -25.97 30.07 28.86
CA GLU A 84 -26.71 28.83 29.11
C GLU A 84 -26.46 27.76 28.06
N ASP A 85 -25.90 28.17 26.91
CA ASP A 85 -25.58 27.29 25.81
C ASP A 85 -24.18 26.69 26.01
N HIS A 86 -24.11 25.62 26.83
CA HIS A 86 -22.83 24.97 27.12
C HIS A 86 -22.95 23.45 27.28
N ARG A 87 -21.84 22.74 27.04
CA ARG A 87 -21.69 21.31 27.31
C ARG A 87 -20.37 21.10 28.07
N GLY A 88 -20.45 20.73 29.36
CA GLY A 88 -19.26 20.70 30.22
C GLY A 88 -18.64 22.07 30.30
N ASP A 89 -17.34 22.13 30.03
CA ASP A 89 -16.53 23.36 30.10
C ASP A 89 -16.54 24.18 28.80
N VAL A 90 -17.18 23.68 27.73
CA VAL A 90 -17.31 24.39 26.44
C VAL A 90 -18.58 25.25 26.45
N TYR A 91 -18.42 26.57 26.40
CA TYR A 91 -19.49 27.56 26.34
C TYR A 91 -19.55 28.17 24.95
N LEU A 92 -20.67 28.02 24.23
CA LEU A 92 -20.79 28.47 22.83
C LEU A 92 -20.63 29.97 22.66
N ASN A 93 -21.00 30.76 23.64
CA ASN A 93 -20.81 32.23 23.63
C ASN A 93 -19.37 32.68 23.93
N ARG A 94 -18.45 31.74 24.14
CA ARG A 94 -17.00 31.98 24.38
C ARG A 94 -16.13 31.36 23.27
N ILE A 95 -16.75 31.00 22.17
CA ILE A 95 -16.05 30.57 20.97
C ILE A 95 -15.93 31.76 20.02
N TYR A 96 -14.73 32.01 19.57
CA TYR A 96 -14.37 33.14 18.69
C TYR A 96 -13.76 32.64 17.42
N ARG A 97 -14.06 33.32 16.31
CA ARG A 97 -13.35 33.19 15.04
C ARG A 97 -12.29 34.30 14.99
N LEU A 98 -11.05 33.90 14.81
CA LEU A 98 -9.91 34.75 14.50
C LEU A 98 -9.62 34.63 13.01
N THR A 99 -9.66 35.74 12.27
CA THR A 99 -9.27 35.81 10.87
C THR A 99 -7.97 36.60 10.73
N LEU A 100 -6.99 36.03 10.03
CA LEU A 100 -5.68 36.61 9.79
C LEU A 100 -5.74 37.66 8.65
N ASP A 101 -4.82 38.59 8.67
CA ASP A 101 -4.61 39.53 7.55
C ASP A 101 -3.72 38.86 6.49
N GLU A 102 -3.87 39.25 5.23
CA GLU A 102 -3.07 38.72 4.09
C GLU A 102 -1.55 39.03 4.26
N ASN A 103 -1.18 39.90 5.18
CA ASN A 103 0.21 40.22 5.50
C ASN A 103 0.79 39.33 6.62
N GLU A 104 -0.02 38.44 7.24
CA GLU A 104 0.51 37.50 8.23
C GLU A 104 1.41 36.48 7.51
N ARG A 105 2.60 36.24 8.10
CA ARG A 105 3.61 35.35 7.52
C ARG A 105 3.65 33.96 8.16
N GLN A 106 3.00 33.82 9.30
CA GLN A 106 2.93 32.54 10.01
C GLN A 106 1.76 31.75 9.47
N SER A 107 1.91 30.43 9.37
CA SER A 107 0.80 29.55 9.00
C SER A 107 -0.30 29.58 10.06
N ILE A 108 -1.54 29.33 9.65
CA ILE A 108 -2.70 29.29 10.55
C ILE A 108 -2.51 28.24 11.65
N GLU A 109 -1.87 27.13 11.35
CA GLU A 109 -1.61 26.04 12.31
C GLU A 109 -0.58 26.42 13.37
N LEU A 110 0.48 27.11 12.97
CA LEU A 110 1.45 27.63 13.93
C LEU A 110 0.78 28.59 14.91
N ILE A 111 -0.07 29.48 14.41
CA ILE A 111 -0.84 30.43 15.23
C ILE A 111 -1.84 29.68 16.12
N ARG A 112 -2.53 28.65 15.60
CA ARG A 112 -3.42 27.78 16.39
C ARG A 112 -2.69 27.16 17.58
N ASN A 113 -1.50 26.56 17.33
CA ASN A 113 -0.70 25.93 18.38
C ASN A 113 -0.20 26.94 19.42
N GLN A 114 0.14 28.15 19.00
CA GLN A 114 0.52 29.21 19.91
C GLN A 114 -0.65 29.68 20.78
N ILE A 115 -1.85 29.82 20.22
CA ILE A 115 -3.07 30.17 20.96
C ILE A 115 -3.45 29.06 21.93
N ASP A 116 -3.39 27.79 21.51
CA ASP A 116 -3.72 26.65 22.34
C ASP A 116 -2.84 26.56 23.60
N GLY A 117 -1.60 26.98 23.51
CA GLY A 117 -0.66 27.09 24.63
C GLY A 117 -0.98 28.21 25.63
N LEU A 118 -1.91 29.13 25.36
CA LEU A 118 -2.24 30.25 26.26
C LEU A 118 -3.08 29.76 27.44
N SER A 119 -2.75 30.25 28.63
CA SER A 119 -3.39 29.81 29.90
C SER A 119 -4.89 30.07 29.99
N VAL A 120 -5.44 30.94 29.15
CA VAL A 120 -6.84 31.34 29.09
C VAL A 120 -7.70 30.51 28.11
N ILE A 121 -7.08 29.74 27.28
CA ILE A 121 -7.72 28.95 26.22
C ILE A 121 -8.12 27.57 26.74
N HIS A 122 -9.31 27.15 26.38
CA HIS A 122 -9.82 25.80 26.62
C HIS A 122 -9.43 24.85 25.47
N SER A 123 -9.67 25.27 24.24
CA SER A 123 -9.38 24.52 23.02
C SER A 123 -9.31 25.41 21.79
N THR A 124 -8.64 24.92 20.74
CA THR A 124 -8.57 25.58 19.44
C THR A 124 -8.92 24.58 18.33
N GLU A 125 -9.51 25.09 17.26
CA GLU A 125 -9.86 24.31 16.06
C GLU A 125 -9.61 25.17 14.81
N LEU A 126 -9.35 24.56 13.67
CA LEU A 126 -9.41 25.24 12.37
C LEU A 126 -10.88 25.54 12.04
N ASP A 127 -11.14 26.66 11.32
CA ASP A 127 -12.52 27.05 10.96
C ASP A 127 -13.01 26.23 9.74
N PRO A 128 -13.95 25.26 9.91
CA PRO A 128 -14.29 24.35 8.84
C PRO A 128 -15.10 25.01 7.73
N ILE A 129 -14.72 24.71 6.47
CA ILE A 129 -15.51 25.06 5.28
C ILE A 129 -16.47 23.91 4.98
N ARG A 130 -17.74 24.23 4.71
CA ARG A 130 -18.74 23.30 4.25
C ARG A 130 -19.00 23.55 2.77
N LYS A 131 -18.61 22.60 1.92
CA LYS A 131 -18.97 22.60 0.51
C LYS A 131 -20.28 21.84 0.29
N LEU A 132 -20.96 22.10 -0.81
CA LEU A 132 -22.02 21.23 -1.30
C LEU A 132 -21.36 20.13 -2.12
N SER A 133 -21.57 18.87 -1.74
CA SER A 133 -21.03 17.73 -2.47
C SER A 133 -21.50 17.72 -3.92
N TYR A 134 -20.59 17.45 -4.85
CA TYR A 134 -20.91 17.33 -6.25
C TYR A 134 -21.89 16.16 -6.51
N ILE A 135 -22.89 16.39 -7.32
CA ILE A 135 -23.88 15.38 -7.72
C ILE A 135 -23.92 15.33 -9.24
N PRO A 136 -23.51 14.20 -9.85
CA PRO A 136 -23.57 14.04 -11.30
C PRO A 136 -25.02 14.02 -11.81
N ASN A 137 -25.19 14.36 -13.09
CA ASN A 137 -26.50 14.49 -13.70
C ASN A 137 -27.10 13.16 -14.21
N ASP A 138 -26.47 12.04 -13.95
CA ASP A 138 -26.84 10.70 -14.38
C ASP A 138 -28.17 10.27 -13.76
N PRO A 139 -29.19 9.91 -14.55
CA PRO A 139 -30.56 9.71 -14.05
C PRO A 139 -30.72 8.60 -13.02
N GLN A 140 -29.79 7.63 -12.96
CA GLN A 140 -29.84 6.51 -12.03
C GLN A 140 -28.86 6.64 -10.86
N TYR A 141 -28.10 7.73 -10.77
CA TYR A 141 -27.18 8.02 -9.68
C TYR A 141 -27.81 7.80 -8.30
N ASN A 142 -29.03 8.26 -8.09
CA ASN A 142 -29.74 8.08 -6.80
C ASN A 142 -30.02 6.60 -6.42
N GLN A 143 -29.78 5.66 -7.32
CA GLN A 143 -29.88 4.22 -7.05
C GLN A 143 -28.51 3.59 -6.71
N GLN A 144 -27.44 4.39 -6.74
CA GLN A 144 -26.06 3.98 -6.52
C GLN A 144 -25.59 4.40 -5.12
N TRP A 145 -26.18 3.81 -4.10
CA TRP A 145 -25.90 4.10 -2.69
C TRP A 145 -24.42 3.95 -2.33
N PHE A 146 -23.72 3.07 -3.04
CA PHE A 146 -22.33 2.73 -2.78
C PHE A 146 -21.36 3.90 -3.03
N LEU A 147 -21.65 4.80 -3.97
CA LEU A 147 -20.79 5.96 -4.24
C LEU A 147 -20.67 6.89 -3.03
N SER A 148 -21.79 7.12 -2.32
CA SER A 148 -21.76 7.86 -1.05
C SER A 148 -21.04 7.10 0.06
N GLN A 149 -21.17 5.76 0.10
CA GLN A 149 -20.56 4.97 1.18
C GLN A 149 -19.04 4.93 1.10
N ILE A 150 -18.47 4.99 -0.10
CA ILE A 150 -17.02 5.08 -0.32
C ILE A 150 -16.51 6.53 -0.43
N ASN A 151 -17.37 7.52 -0.16
CA ASN A 151 -17.07 8.96 -0.22
C ASN A 151 -16.64 9.47 -1.60
N ALA A 152 -17.11 8.83 -2.71
CA ALA A 152 -16.76 9.21 -4.07
C ALA A 152 -17.14 10.66 -4.41
N ASN A 153 -18.29 11.13 -3.95
CA ASN A 153 -18.78 12.48 -4.20
C ASN A 153 -17.84 13.57 -3.68
N ASP A 154 -17.33 13.36 -2.49
CA ASP A 154 -16.43 14.31 -1.85
C ASP A 154 -15.02 14.22 -2.46
N ALA A 155 -14.60 13.01 -2.89
CA ALA A 155 -13.35 12.81 -3.61
C ALA A 155 -13.32 13.52 -4.98
N TRP A 156 -14.43 13.55 -5.70
CA TRP A 156 -14.50 14.27 -6.98
C TRP A 156 -14.27 15.78 -6.83
N GLU A 157 -14.46 16.36 -5.64
CA GLU A 157 -14.24 17.78 -5.40
C GLU A 157 -12.76 18.21 -5.42
N PHE A 158 -11.83 17.26 -5.57
CA PHE A 158 -10.42 17.55 -5.83
C PHE A 158 -10.17 18.12 -7.24
N TRP A 159 -11.16 18.07 -8.13
CA TRP A 159 -11.11 18.68 -9.45
C TRP A 159 -11.91 20.00 -9.49
N ASP A 160 -11.36 21.01 -10.14
CA ASP A 160 -12.03 22.31 -10.31
C ASP A 160 -13.06 22.27 -11.43
N PHE A 161 -14.25 21.76 -11.15
CA PHE A 161 -15.38 21.78 -12.11
C PHE A 161 -15.69 23.18 -12.64
N ASN A 162 -15.48 24.25 -11.87
CA ASN A 162 -15.72 25.62 -12.33
C ASN A 162 -14.64 26.09 -13.31
N GLY A 163 -13.41 25.56 -13.16
CA GLY A 163 -12.32 25.72 -14.12
C GLY A 163 -12.44 24.83 -15.34
N GLY A 164 -13.38 23.89 -15.35
CA GLY A 164 -13.62 22.94 -16.44
C GLY A 164 -12.84 21.63 -16.31
N GLU A 165 -12.27 21.35 -15.16
CA GLU A 165 -11.66 20.06 -14.89
C GLU A 165 -12.75 18.99 -14.70
N ILE A 166 -12.44 17.76 -15.07
CA ILE A 166 -13.31 16.58 -14.93
C ILE A 166 -12.55 15.52 -14.15
N PRO A 167 -13.16 14.88 -13.13
CA PRO A 167 -12.54 13.79 -12.41
C PRO A 167 -12.15 12.62 -13.32
N GLY A 168 -11.08 11.92 -12.94
CA GLY A 168 -10.55 10.86 -13.77
C GLY A 168 -9.60 11.36 -14.86
N ASN A 169 -9.05 10.44 -15.62
CA ASN A 169 -8.15 10.72 -16.75
C ASN A 169 -8.21 9.57 -17.75
N SER A 170 -8.46 9.87 -19.02
CA SER A 170 -8.53 8.86 -20.09
C SER A 170 -7.21 8.10 -20.33
N SER A 171 -6.08 8.62 -19.85
CA SER A 171 -4.81 7.89 -19.84
C SER A 171 -4.75 6.81 -18.77
N VAL A 172 -5.68 6.76 -17.82
CA VAL A 172 -5.75 5.68 -16.83
C VAL A 172 -6.69 4.60 -17.35
N ILE A 173 -6.12 3.42 -17.62
CA ILE A 173 -6.83 2.29 -18.24
C ILE A 173 -7.25 1.30 -17.15
N LEU A 174 -8.57 1.03 -17.10
CA LEU A 174 -9.17 -0.02 -16.27
C LEU A 174 -9.68 -1.14 -17.19
N SER A 175 -9.08 -2.31 -17.09
CA SER A 175 -9.40 -3.45 -17.93
C SER A 175 -10.48 -4.32 -17.29
N SER A 176 -11.56 -4.59 -18.01
CA SER A 176 -12.57 -5.60 -17.68
C SER A 176 -12.14 -6.93 -18.30
N VAL A 177 -11.40 -7.76 -17.54
CA VAL A 177 -11.05 -9.13 -17.94
C VAL A 177 -12.22 -10.01 -17.56
N ASP A 178 -13.10 -10.35 -18.54
CA ASP A 178 -14.42 -10.93 -18.26
C ASP A 178 -15.00 -11.64 -19.52
N LEU A 179 -16.30 -11.62 -19.68
CA LEU A 179 -17.05 -12.13 -20.83
C LEU A 179 -17.12 -11.14 -22.02
N GLY A 180 -16.31 -10.09 -22.03
CA GLY A 180 -16.38 -8.97 -22.97
C GLY A 180 -17.34 -7.86 -22.51
N VAL A 181 -17.27 -6.72 -23.17
CA VAL A 181 -18.03 -5.50 -22.86
C VAL A 181 -18.85 -5.06 -24.07
N ASN A 182 -20.16 -4.84 -23.91
CA ASN A 182 -20.94 -4.11 -24.92
C ASN A 182 -20.44 -2.67 -25.00
N TRP A 183 -19.35 -2.45 -25.70
CA TRP A 183 -18.66 -1.18 -25.79
C TRP A 183 -19.48 -0.07 -26.46
N LYS A 184 -20.50 -0.46 -27.25
CA LYS A 184 -21.45 0.45 -27.90
C LYS A 184 -22.54 0.95 -26.96
N HIS A 185 -22.56 0.50 -25.70
CA HIS A 185 -23.52 0.96 -24.70
C HIS A 185 -23.38 2.47 -24.52
N ALA A 186 -24.52 3.19 -24.55
CA ALA A 186 -24.54 4.66 -24.51
C ALA A 186 -23.84 5.29 -23.29
N ASP A 187 -23.69 4.52 -22.23
CA ASP A 187 -23.09 4.93 -20.97
C ASP A 187 -21.65 4.42 -20.79
N LEU A 188 -21.10 3.72 -21.77
CA LEU A 188 -19.72 3.19 -21.74
C LEU A 188 -18.87 3.75 -22.87
N VAL A 189 -19.46 3.95 -24.05
CA VAL A 189 -18.73 4.28 -25.27
C VAL A 189 -17.85 5.53 -25.15
N GLY A 190 -18.23 6.49 -24.31
CA GLY A 190 -17.44 7.71 -24.05
C GLY A 190 -16.13 7.47 -23.31
N ASN A 191 -16.05 6.36 -22.59
CA ASN A 191 -14.87 5.97 -21.80
C ASN A 191 -14.22 4.68 -22.32
N ILE A 192 -14.63 4.15 -23.47
CA ILE A 192 -13.92 3.00 -24.06
C ILE A 192 -12.48 3.41 -24.41
N TRP A 193 -11.54 2.60 -23.98
CA TRP A 193 -10.14 2.74 -24.37
C TRP A 193 -10.00 2.58 -25.87
N GLN A 194 -9.26 3.47 -26.48
CA GLN A 194 -8.90 3.42 -27.89
C GLN A 194 -7.39 3.21 -27.99
N ASN A 195 -6.99 2.10 -28.61
CA ASN A 195 -5.58 1.80 -28.83
C ASN A 195 -5.03 2.70 -29.97
N LEU A 196 -4.56 3.88 -29.60
CA LEU A 196 -3.99 4.82 -30.59
C LEU A 196 -2.67 4.32 -31.19
N GLY A 197 -2.12 3.19 -30.74
CA GLY A 197 -1.06 2.48 -31.43
C GLY A 197 -1.52 1.82 -32.71
N GLU A 198 -2.81 1.47 -32.81
CA GLU A 198 -3.50 0.90 -33.97
C GLU A 198 -4.20 1.95 -34.84
N ASP A 199 -4.07 3.25 -34.53
CA ASP A 199 -4.59 4.37 -35.35
C ASP A 199 -3.73 4.52 -36.63
N ALA A 200 -4.09 3.78 -37.65
CA ALA A 200 -3.30 3.65 -38.88
C ALA A 200 -3.39 4.87 -39.78
N ASP A 201 -4.49 5.62 -39.77
CA ASP A 201 -4.66 6.82 -40.56
C ASP A 201 -4.25 8.12 -39.83
N GLY A 202 -4.03 8.03 -38.49
CA GLY A 202 -3.52 9.10 -37.64
C GLY A 202 -4.55 10.19 -37.32
N ASP A 203 -5.83 9.86 -37.31
CA ASP A 203 -6.90 10.82 -37.03
C ASP A 203 -7.19 10.99 -35.51
N GLY A 204 -6.59 10.11 -34.68
CA GLY A 204 -6.66 10.13 -33.22
C GLY A 204 -7.86 9.37 -32.64
N GLN A 205 -8.47 8.49 -33.39
CA GLN A 205 -9.61 7.66 -32.99
C GLN A 205 -9.48 6.26 -33.59
N THR A 206 -9.91 5.23 -32.85
CA THR A 206 -10.05 3.85 -33.37
C THR A 206 -11.52 3.41 -33.43
N ILE A 207 -12.44 4.23 -32.93
CA ILE A 207 -13.87 4.06 -33.04
C ILE A 207 -14.54 5.37 -33.49
N ILE A 208 -15.48 5.29 -34.41
CA ILE A 208 -16.17 6.44 -34.97
C ILE A 208 -17.70 6.28 -34.90
N TYR A 209 -18.42 7.42 -34.84
CA TYR A 209 -19.90 7.42 -34.97
C TYR A 209 -20.29 7.61 -36.42
N SER A 210 -20.74 6.56 -37.09
CA SER A 210 -21.08 6.56 -38.50
C SER A 210 -22.39 5.83 -38.74
N GLY A 211 -23.17 6.32 -39.67
CA GLY A 211 -24.48 5.70 -40.04
C GLY A 211 -25.52 5.63 -38.92
N GLY A 212 -25.34 6.36 -37.81
CA GLY A 212 -26.26 6.36 -36.67
C GLY A 212 -25.87 5.36 -35.57
N GLN A 213 -24.67 4.79 -35.61
CA GLN A 213 -24.12 3.86 -34.64
C GLN A 213 -22.61 4.04 -34.48
N TRP A 214 -22.07 3.55 -33.35
CA TRP A 214 -20.63 3.43 -33.14
C TRP A 214 -20.10 2.18 -33.85
N ILE A 215 -18.99 2.33 -34.55
CA ILE A 215 -18.28 1.27 -35.27
C ILE A 215 -16.76 1.43 -35.04
N TYR A 216 -15.99 0.37 -35.26
CA TYR A 216 -14.55 0.49 -35.45
C TYR A 216 -14.24 1.40 -36.63
N ASP A 217 -13.16 2.17 -36.57
CA ASP A 217 -12.75 2.96 -37.73
C ASP A 217 -12.34 2.00 -38.85
N PRO A 218 -12.97 2.08 -40.04
CA PRO A 218 -12.62 1.18 -41.13
C PRO A 218 -11.22 1.43 -41.72
N ASP A 219 -10.67 2.62 -41.52
CA ASP A 219 -9.33 2.98 -42.03
C ASP A 219 -8.20 2.44 -41.13
N ASP A 220 -8.52 2.06 -39.88
CA ASP A 220 -7.63 1.40 -38.94
C ASP A 220 -7.68 -0.13 -39.03
N LEU A 221 -8.74 -0.71 -39.55
CA LEU A 221 -8.86 -2.16 -39.77
C LEU A 221 -8.01 -2.59 -40.98
N ASN A 222 -6.69 -2.52 -40.83
CA ASN A 222 -5.75 -2.72 -41.94
C ASN A 222 -5.15 -4.14 -41.99
N GLY A 223 -5.37 -4.95 -40.95
CA GLY A 223 -4.91 -6.33 -40.83
C GLY A 223 -3.44 -6.49 -40.44
N PHE A 224 -2.87 -5.44 -39.83
CA PHE A 224 -1.53 -5.46 -39.22
C PHE A 224 -1.66 -5.09 -37.73
N ASP A 225 -0.71 -5.55 -36.94
CA ASP A 225 -0.44 -5.10 -35.58
C ASP A 225 0.51 -3.90 -35.69
N ASP A 226 -0.06 -2.69 -35.66
CA ASP A 226 0.67 -1.46 -35.92
C ASP A 226 1.47 -0.98 -34.71
N ASP A 227 1.03 -1.23 -33.48
CA ASP A 227 1.76 -0.90 -32.26
C ASP A 227 2.85 -1.92 -31.93
N ASN A 228 2.70 -3.17 -32.36
CA ASN A 228 3.69 -4.25 -32.31
C ASN A 228 4.48 -4.34 -31.00
N TRP A 229 3.83 -4.07 -29.86
CA TRP A 229 4.49 -4.06 -28.55
C TRP A 229 5.06 -5.42 -28.13
N ASP A 230 4.55 -6.52 -28.67
CA ASP A 230 5.02 -7.88 -28.42
C ASP A 230 6.07 -8.37 -29.44
N ASN A 231 6.47 -7.51 -30.39
CA ASN A 231 7.40 -7.79 -31.49
C ASN A 231 6.95 -8.93 -32.42
N ASN A 232 5.65 -9.11 -32.59
CA ASN A 232 5.08 -10.12 -33.45
C ASN A 232 3.87 -9.60 -34.24
N LEU A 233 4.11 -9.04 -35.43
CA LEU A 233 3.11 -8.46 -36.35
C LEU A 233 1.92 -9.38 -36.75
N SER A 234 1.80 -10.54 -36.13
CA SER A 234 0.75 -11.52 -36.35
C SER A 234 -0.11 -11.80 -35.12
N THR A 235 0.13 -11.08 -34.03
CA THR A 235 -0.63 -11.16 -32.78
C THR A 235 -1.27 -9.80 -32.52
N HIS A 236 -2.38 -9.76 -31.85
CA HIS A 236 -3.12 -8.53 -31.47
C HIS A 236 -3.41 -7.58 -32.64
N ILE A 237 -3.68 -8.15 -33.83
CA ILE A 237 -3.97 -7.41 -35.06
C ILE A 237 -5.25 -6.60 -34.89
N ASP A 238 -5.16 -5.27 -35.13
CA ASP A 238 -6.29 -4.34 -35.05
C ASP A 238 -6.99 -4.38 -33.66
N ASP A 239 -6.26 -4.48 -32.52
CA ASP A 239 -6.83 -4.53 -31.18
C ASP A 239 -7.29 -3.15 -30.67
N LEU A 240 -8.19 -2.55 -31.46
CA LEU A 240 -8.60 -1.15 -31.42
C LEU A 240 -9.16 -0.67 -30.06
N ILE A 241 -9.80 -1.58 -29.28
CA ILE A 241 -10.43 -1.27 -27.98
C ILE A 241 -10.16 -2.32 -26.89
N GLY A 242 -9.34 -3.31 -27.20
CA GLY A 242 -9.05 -4.49 -26.41
C GLY A 242 -9.09 -5.75 -27.25
N TRP A 243 -9.15 -6.92 -26.62
CA TRP A 243 -8.89 -8.20 -27.29
C TRP A 243 -9.83 -9.32 -26.81
N ASP A 244 -10.24 -10.20 -27.70
CA ASP A 244 -10.81 -11.50 -27.38
C ASP A 244 -9.72 -12.57 -27.39
N VAL A 245 -9.35 -13.10 -26.22
CA VAL A 245 -8.33 -14.13 -26.09
C VAL A 245 -8.85 -15.57 -26.31
N SER A 246 -10.15 -15.72 -26.61
CA SER A 246 -10.82 -17.03 -26.58
C SER A 246 -11.09 -17.67 -27.94
N GLU A 247 -11.30 -16.90 -29.00
CA GLU A 247 -11.86 -17.39 -30.27
C GLU A 247 -10.85 -18.12 -31.18
N SER A 248 -9.56 -17.89 -31.04
CA SER A 248 -8.53 -18.53 -31.84
C SER A 248 -7.28 -18.88 -31.04
N SER A 249 -6.27 -19.50 -31.67
CA SER A 249 -5.00 -19.76 -30.99
C SER A 249 -4.29 -18.50 -30.52
N TYR A 250 -4.64 -17.34 -31.09
CA TYR A 250 -4.04 -16.02 -30.81
C TYR A 250 -5.09 -14.97 -30.40
N GLY A 251 -6.36 -15.34 -30.36
CA GLY A 251 -7.46 -14.39 -30.12
C GLY A 251 -7.88 -13.65 -31.39
N ASP A 252 -8.79 -12.66 -31.24
CA ASP A 252 -9.19 -11.73 -32.30
C ASP A 252 -9.61 -10.37 -31.72
N ASN A 253 -9.91 -9.42 -32.61
CA ASN A 253 -10.23 -8.03 -32.29
C ASN A 253 -11.73 -7.78 -32.00
N ASP A 254 -12.50 -8.79 -31.66
CA ASP A 254 -13.93 -8.63 -31.31
C ASP A 254 -14.23 -8.95 -29.83
N PRO A 255 -13.87 -8.05 -28.88
CA PRO A 255 -14.17 -8.23 -27.47
C PRO A 255 -15.63 -7.89 -27.10
N ASP A 256 -16.54 -7.71 -28.08
CA ASP A 256 -17.99 -7.50 -27.87
C ASP A 256 -18.66 -8.85 -27.51
N PRO A 257 -19.40 -8.97 -26.42
CA PRO A 257 -20.01 -10.23 -26.03
C PRO A 257 -21.26 -10.52 -26.87
N PRO A 258 -21.70 -11.78 -26.98
CA PRO A 258 -23.01 -12.11 -27.53
C PRO A 258 -24.13 -11.33 -26.85
N HIS A 259 -24.99 -10.67 -27.63
CA HIS A 259 -26.07 -9.82 -27.12
C HIS A 259 -27.25 -10.61 -26.53
N SER A 260 -26.95 -11.51 -25.61
CA SER A 260 -27.91 -12.28 -24.81
C SER A 260 -27.75 -12.06 -23.31
N GLY A 261 -28.80 -12.27 -22.51
CA GLY A 261 -28.81 -11.90 -21.10
C GLY A 261 -27.77 -12.62 -20.22
N GLY A 262 -27.30 -13.79 -20.62
CA GLY A 262 -26.24 -14.53 -19.90
C GLY A 262 -24.86 -13.86 -19.98
N TRP A 263 -24.61 -13.05 -20.98
CA TRP A 263 -23.31 -12.42 -21.28
C TRP A 263 -23.14 -11.01 -20.70
N SER A 264 -24.08 -10.55 -19.88
CA SER A 264 -24.04 -9.17 -19.36
C SER A 264 -23.01 -8.92 -18.27
N HIS A 265 -22.28 -9.95 -17.77
CA HIS A 265 -21.43 -9.82 -16.59
C HIS A 265 -20.31 -8.82 -16.82
N GLY A 266 -19.48 -8.96 -17.86
CA GLY A 266 -18.39 -8.03 -18.16
C GLY A 266 -18.86 -6.60 -18.46
N THR A 267 -20.05 -6.46 -19.11
CA THR A 267 -20.65 -5.13 -19.31
C THR A 267 -21.09 -4.49 -17.98
N HIS A 268 -21.57 -5.29 -17.01
CA HIS A 268 -21.92 -4.78 -15.69
C HIS A 268 -20.68 -4.36 -14.89
N VAL A 269 -19.63 -5.15 -14.94
CA VAL A 269 -18.32 -4.84 -14.38
C VAL A 269 -17.72 -3.56 -14.96
N ALA A 270 -17.74 -3.43 -16.30
CA ALA A 270 -17.23 -2.24 -17.00
C ALA A 270 -17.93 -0.94 -16.56
N GLY A 271 -19.25 -0.97 -16.34
CA GLY A 271 -19.97 0.19 -15.83
C GLY A 271 -19.59 0.60 -14.42
N LEU A 272 -19.15 -0.36 -13.58
CA LEU A 272 -18.61 -0.07 -12.24
C LEU A 272 -17.18 0.45 -12.31
N LEU A 273 -16.40 -0.04 -13.25
CA LEU A 273 -15.04 0.45 -13.48
C LEU A 273 -15.05 1.92 -13.91
N SER A 274 -15.76 2.24 -14.99
CA SER A 274 -15.75 3.62 -15.51
C SER A 274 -16.92 3.92 -16.46
N ALA A 275 -18.18 3.77 -16.01
CA ALA A 275 -19.30 4.36 -16.78
C ALA A 275 -19.06 5.86 -16.99
N THR A 276 -19.40 6.36 -18.20
CA THR A 276 -19.25 7.78 -18.53
C THR A 276 -20.12 8.62 -17.61
N THR A 277 -19.53 9.28 -16.65
CA THR A 277 -20.23 10.03 -15.60
C THR A 277 -20.55 11.45 -16.06
N ASP A 278 -21.63 12.03 -15.55
CA ASP A 278 -22.11 13.39 -15.87
C ASP A 278 -22.52 13.58 -17.34
N ASN A 279 -23.00 12.53 -17.99
CA ASN A 279 -23.36 12.50 -19.41
C ASN A 279 -24.89 12.59 -19.69
N ASN A 280 -25.73 12.83 -18.65
CA ASN A 280 -27.18 12.77 -18.66
C ASN A 280 -27.76 11.38 -19.02
N THR A 281 -26.99 10.32 -18.86
CA THR A 281 -27.35 8.93 -19.21
C THR A 281 -27.06 8.01 -18.02
N GLY A 282 -27.91 7.05 -17.76
CA GLY A 282 -27.71 5.89 -16.87
C GLY A 282 -27.09 6.14 -15.50
N VAL A 283 -25.89 5.64 -15.29
CA VAL A 283 -25.20 5.49 -14.00
C VAL A 283 -23.86 6.23 -13.98
N ALA A 284 -23.37 6.55 -12.78
CA ALA A 284 -22.05 7.11 -12.56
C ALA A 284 -21.03 6.02 -12.14
N SER A 285 -19.75 6.30 -12.30
CA SER A 285 -18.64 5.49 -11.76
C SER A 285 -17.69 6.33 -10.92
N THR A 286 -16.97 5.71 -9.99
CA THR A 286 -15.98 6.41 -9.17
C THR A 286 -14.85 7.00 -10.01
N ALA A 287 -14.35 6.25 -11.00
CA ALA A 287 -13.26 6.65 -11.88
C ALA A 287 -13.67 7.72 -12.93
N PHE A 288 -14.96 8.04 -13.03
CA PHE A 288 -15.57 9.13 -13.77
C PHE A 288 -15.26 9.14 -15.29
N SER A 289 -14.04 9.50 -15.69
CA SER A 289 -13.60 9.62 -17.09
C SER A 289 -12.35 8.79 -17.42
N CYS A 290 -12.00 7.79 -16.61
CA CYS A 290 -10.95 6.85 -16.95
C CYS A 290 -11.39 5.92 -18.09
N SER A 291 -10.42 5.35 -18.82
CA SER A 291 -10.69 4.48 -19.94
C SER A 291 -11.01 3.04 -19.53
N ILE A 292 -11.89 2.38 -20.29
CA ILE A 292 -12.27 0.97 -20.14
C ILE A 292 -11.68 0.15 -21.28
N MET A 293 -10.79 -0.78 -20.99
CA MET A 293 -10.32 -1.79 -21.94
C MET A 293 -11.20 -3.03 -21.84
N SER A 294 -11.76 -3.50 -22.95
CA SER A 294 -12.54 -4.73 -23.02
C SER A 294 -11.64 -5.93 -23.29
N VAL A 295 -11.65 -6.93 -22.38
CA VAL A 295 -10.92 -8.19 -22.60
C VAL A 295 -11.87 -9.35 -22.41
N LYS A 296 -12.15 -10.05 -23.51
CA LYS A 296 -13.08 -11.18 -23.54
C LYS A 296 -12.29 -12.49 -23.39
N CYS A 297 -12.70 -13.31 -22.42
CA CYS A 297 -11.99 -14.54 -22.03
C CYS A 297 -12.77 -15.82 -22.23
N THR A 298 -13.95 -15.74 -22.87
CA THR A 298 -14.82 -16.90 -23.06
C THR A 298 -15.42 -16.84 -24.47
N GLY A 299 -15.30 -17.91 -25.22
CA GLY A 299 -15.76 -17.98 -26.61
C GLY A 299 -17.29 -17.90 -26.72
N ASP A 300 -17.77 -17.32 -27.81
CA ASP A 300 -19.20 -17.08 -28.08
C ASP A 300 -20.08 -18.32 -28.01
N ASP A 301 -19.54 -19.47 -28.34
CA ASP A 301 -20.19 -20.78 -28.30
C ASP A 301 -20.07 -21.50 -26.94
N GLU A 302 -19.36 -20.87 -25.95
CA GLU A 302 -19.14 -21.43 -24.63
C GLU A 302 -20.21 -21.01 -23.61
N ASP A 303 -20.16 -21.59 -22.41
CA ASP A 303 -21.10 -21.26 -21.34
C ASP A 303 -20.65 -19.99 -20.60
N PRO A 304 -21.41 -18.89 -20.63
CA PRO A 304 -21.07 -17.62 -19.98
C PRO A 304 -21.05 -17.68 -18.44
N GLN A 305 -21.18 -18.85 -17.84
CA GLN A 305 -20.96 -19.05 -16.40
C GLN A 305 -19.47 -19.32 -16.06
N TYR A 306 -18.62 -19.47 -17.07
CA TYR A 306 -17.21 -19.78 -16.88
C TYR A 306 -16.31 -18.80 -17.62
N ILE A 307 -15.16 -18.51 -17.05
CA ILE A 307 -14.05 -17.83 -17.71
C ILE A 307 -13.03 -18.89 -18.11
N THR A 308 -12.81 -19.09 -19.40
CA THR A 308 -12.03 -20.23 -19.92
C THR A 308 -10.58 -19.90 -20.23
N ASN A 309 -10.27 -18.62 -20.50
CA ASN A 309 -8.94 -18.12 -20.88
C ASN A 309 -8.44 -16.99 -19.96
N SER A 310 -8.64 -17.11 -18.64
CA SER A 310 -8.37 -16.06 -17.66
C SER A 310 -6.93 -15.52 -17.72
N GLN A 311 -5.93 -16.40 -17.73
CA GLN A 311 -4.51 -15.99 -17.69
C GLN A 311 -4.09 -15.21 -18.94
N ALA A 312 -4.56 -15.65 -20.11
CA ALA A 312 -4.29 -14.93 -21.36
C ALA A 312 -4.88 -13.51 -21.33
N GLY A 313 -6.11 -13.36 -20.81
CA GLY A 313 -6.74 -12.05 -20.65
C GLY A 313 -6.04 -11.15 -19.65
N ILE A 314 -5.63 -11.67 -18.51
CA ILE A 314 -4.87 -10.89 -17.50
C ILE A 314 -3.54 -10.41 -18.08
N ILE A 315 -2.79 -11.29 -18.77
CA ILE A 315 -1.52 -10.97 -19.40
C ILE A 315 -1.69 -9.88 -20.47
N TYR A 316 -2.69 -10.05 -21.35
CA TYR A 316 -2.99 -9.04 -22.38
C TYR A 316 -3.31 -7.68 -21.74
N ALA A 317 -4.28 -7.63 -20.82
CA ALA A 317 -4.72 -6.40 -20.17
C ALA A 317 -3.57 -5.63 -19.50
N ALA A 318 -2.72 -6.36 -18.77
CA ALA A 318 -1.57 -5.76 -18.07
C ALA A 318 -0.54 -5.20 -19.07
N LYS A 319 -0.19 -5.97 -20.10
CA LYS A 319 0.83 -5.58 -21.08
C LYS A 319 0.36 -4.48 -22.01
N ALA A 320 -0.82 -4.60 -22.61
CA ALA A 320 -1.37 -3.56 -23.47
C ALA A 320 -1.51 -2.22 -22.74
N GLY A 321 -2.04 -2.24 -21.49
CA GLY A 321 -2.11 -1.05 -20.68
C GLY A 321 -0.75 -0.45 -20.34
N TYR A 322 0.26 -1.27 -19.99
CA TYR A 322 1.62 -0.83 -19.74
C TYR A 322 2.28 -0.21 -20.98
N HIS A 323 2.17 -0.86 -22.13
CA HIS A 323 2.77 -0.35 -23.37
C HIS A 323 2.10 0.95 -23.85
N SER A 324 0.78 1.08 -23.60
CA SER A 324 0.05 2.31 -23.89
C SER A 324 0.38 3.46 -22.91
N GLN A 325 0.43 3.20 -21.59
CA GLN A 325 0.45 4.25 -20.56
C GLN A 325 1.47 4.04 -19.42
N GLY A 326 2.32 3.01 -19.47
CA GLY A 326 3.27 2.67 -18.41
C GLY A 326 2.65 2.11 -17.12
N PHE A 327 1.34 1.87 -17.11
CA PHE A 327 0.57 1.41 -15.96
C PHE A 327 -0.74 0.77 -16.42
N SER A 328 -1.24 -0.23 -15.70
CA SER A 328 -2.54 -0.85 -15.97
C SER A 328 -3.27 -1.22 -14.69
N ILE A 329 -4.60 -1.00 -14.64
CA ILE A 329 -5.48 -1.54 -13.61
C ILE A 329 -6.29 -2.67 -14.24
N VAL A 330 -6.11 -3.88 -13.71
CA VAL A 330 -6.75 -5.08 -14.24
C VAL A 330 -7.77 -5.59 -13.23
N ASN A 331 -9.04 -5.71 -13.64
CA ASN A 331 -10.08 -6.25 -12.79
C ASN A 331 -10.54 -7.64 -13.24
N CYS A 332 -10.49 -8.61 -12.32
CA CYS A 332 -10.86 -10.00 -12.45
C CYS A 332 -12.08 -10.32 -11.58
N SER A 333 -13.28 -10.12 -12.12
CA SER A 333 -14.53 -10.39 -11.40
C SER A 333 -14.95 -11.86 -11.44
N PHE A 334 -14.00 -12.76 -11.33
CA PHE A 334 -14.18 -14.21 -11.32
C PHE A 334 -13.21 -14.85 -10.32
N GLY A 335 -13.47 -16.13 -10.01
CA GLY A 335 -12.57 -16.92 -9.20
C GLY A 335 -12.90 -18.42 -9.28
N GLY A 336 -11.96 -19.23 -8.81
CA GLY A 336 -12.09 -20.68 -8.79
C GLY A 336 -10.73 -21.38 -8.84
N GLY A 337 -10.76 -22.70 -9.00
CA GLY A 337 -9.55 -23.50 -9.09
C GLY A 337 -8.81 -23.63 -7.75
N GLY A 338 -7.55 -23.99 -7.83
CA GLY A 338 -6.61 -24.11 -6.70
C GLY A 338 -5.32 -23.39 -7.01
N TYR A 339 -4.45 -23.24 -6.03
CA TYR A 339 -3.15 -22.60 -6.19
C TYR A 339 -2.33 -23.24 -7.32
N SER A 340 -1.75 -22.38 -8.15
CA SER A 340 -0.78 -22.75 -9.20
C SER A 340 0.43 -21.86 -9.09
N SER A 341 1.62 -22.44 -8.93
CA SER A 341 2.86 -21.66 -8.90
C SER A 341 3.15 -20.94 -10.21
N TYR A 342 2.72 -21.47 -11.34
CA TYR A 342 2.87 -20.79 -12.64
C TYR A 342 1.99 -19.54 -12.75
N GLU A 343 0.79 -19.59 -12.18
CA GLU A 343 -0.09 -18.42 -12.15
C GLU A 343 0.44 -17.36 -11.18
N GLN A 344 1.02 -17.78 -10.03
CA GLN A 344 1.71 -16.87 -9.14
C GLN A 344 2.88 -16.17 -9.84
N ASP A 345 3.75 -16.93 -10.52
CA ASP A 345 4.86 -16.35 -11.30
C ASP A 345 4.37 -15.33 -12.33
N VAL A 346 3.19 -15.54 -12.92
CA VAL A 346 2.56 -14.56 -13.83
C VAL A 346 2.18 -13.29 -13.09
N MET A 347 1.50 -13.38 -11.93
CA MET A 347 1.11 -12.19 -11.16
C MET A 347 2.34 -11.37 -10.73
N ASP A 348 3.40 -12.05 -10.29
CA ASP A 348 4.65 -11.42 -9.89
C ASP A 348 5.31 -10.65 -11.06
N ILE A 349 5.44 -11.29 -12.22
CA ILE A 349 5.97 -10.66 -13.43
C ILE A 349 5.13 -9.44 -13.86
N LEU A 350 3.80 -9.56 -13.84
CA LEU A 350 2.94 -8.46 -14.26
C LEU A 350 3.02 -7.28 -13.29
N ARG A 351 3.20 -7.53 -12.01
CA ARG A 351 3.41 -6.50 -11.00
C ARG A 351 4.76 -5.82 -11.14
N GLU A 352 5.84 -6.61 -11.20
CA GLU A 352 7.22 -6.12 -11.15
C GLU A 352 7.69 -5.51 -12.48
N ASP A 353 7.40 -6.18 -13.61
CA ASP A 353 7.90 -5.76 -14.91
C ASP A 353 6.94 -4.84 -15.68
N TYR A 354 5.63 -4.95 -15.40
CA TYR A 354 4.58 -4.22 -16.14
C TYR A 354 3.76 -3.26 -15.27
N ASN A 355 4.18 -3.03 -14.02
CA ASN A 355 3.51 -2.07 -13.14
C ASN A 355 1.98 -2.24 -13.10
N ALA A 356 1.50 -3.48 -13.20
CA ALA A 356 0.09 -3.80 -13.23
C ALA A 356 -0.49 -3.83 -11.80
N LEU A 357 -1.66 -3.24 -11.62
CA LEU A 357 -2.43 -3.31 -10.37
C LEU A 357 -3.64 -4.21 -10.60
N ILE A 358 -3.61 -5.42 -10.05
CA ILE A 358 -4.61 -6.44 -10.31
C ILE A 358 -5.58 -6.53 -9.13
N PHE A 359 -6.88 -6.36 -9.40
CA PHE A 359 -7.98 -6.57 -8.46
C PHE A 359 -8.72 -7.86 -8.81
N ALA A 360 -9.10 -8.63 -7.80
CA ALA A 360 -9.91 -9.81 -8.01
C ALA A 360 -10.99 -10.00 -6.93
N SER A 361 -12.13 -10.55 -7.35
CA SER A 361 -13.22 -10.87 -6.45
C SER A 361 -12.88 -12.04 -5.53
N ALA A 362 -13.01 -11.87 -4.21
CA ALA A 362 -12.67 -12.87 -3.20
C ALA A 362 -13.49 -14.17 -3.27
N GLY A 363 -14.68 -14.11 -3.89
CA GLY A 363 -15.57 -15.24 -4.09
C GLY A 363 -16.93 -15.09 -3.42
N ASN A 364 -17.90 -15.86 -3.89
CA ASN A 364 -19.25 -15.89 -3.37
C ASN A 364 -19.54 -17.31 -2.86
N GLY A 365 -19.50 -17.52 -1.57
CA GLY A 365 -19.78 -18.83 -0.97
C GLY A 365 -21.10 -19.40 -1.46
N ASN A 366 -21.19 -20.70 -1.64
CA ASN A 366 -22.35 -21.42 -2.19
C ASN A 366 -23.57 -21.41 -1.24
N GLY A 367 -23.99 -20.21 -0.81
CA GLY A 367 -25.14 -19.96 0.06
C GLY A 367 -24.88 -20.13 1.55
N GLY A 368 -23.62 -20.06 1.98
CA GLY A 368 -23.16 -20.09 3.36
C GLY A 368 -21.86 -19.35 3.56
N GLU A 369 -21.39 -19.31 4.81
CA GLU A 369 -20.08 -18.79 5.16
C GLU A 369 -18.99 -19.62 4.44
N ASP A 370 -18.09 -18.96 3.73
CA ASP A 370 -17.03 -19.62 2.96
C ASP A 370 -15.70 -18.85 3.15
N ASP A 371 -14.74 -19.52 3.75
CA ASP A 371 -13.38 -19.04 3.98
C ASP A 371 -12.37 -19.63 2.97
N THR A 372 -12.84 -20.36 1.96
CA THR A 372 -12.00 -21.03 0.99
C THR A 372 -11.29 -20.03 0.07
N PRO A 373 -9.95 -20.07 -0.03
CA PRO A 373 -9.21 -19.22 -0.96
C PRO A 373 -9.67 -19.44 -2.41
N GLN A 374 -9.87 -18.35 -3.13
CA GLN A 374 -10.22 -18.34 -4.55
C GLN A 374 -9.09 -17.69 -5.36
N TYR A 375 -8.87 -18.18 -6.57
CA TYR A 375 -7.83 -17.66 -7.45
C TYR A 375 -8.44 -17.03 -8.70
N PRO A 376 -7.91 -15.86 -9.15
CA PRO A 376 -6.62 -15.27 -8.80
C PRO A 376 -6.59 -14.43 -7.49
N ALA A 377 -7.71 -14.21 -6.81
CA ALA A 377 -7.80 -13.30 -5.65
C ALA A 377 -6.83 -13.63 -4.49
N SER A 378 -6.45 -14.90 -4.32
CA SER A 378 -5.56 -15.33 -3.22
C SER A 378 -4.09 -15.50 -3.64
N TYR A 379 -3.68 -14.97 -4.81
CA TYR A 379 -2.28 -14.84 -5.17
C TYR A 379 -1.66 -13.59 -4.57
N GLU A 380 -0.36 -13.63 -4.28
CA GLU A 380 0.41 -12.43 -3.98
C GLU A 380 0.37 -11.47 -5.18
N ASN A 381 0.51 -10.17 -4.95
CA ASN A 381 0.41 -9.12 -5.96
C ASN A 381 -0.97 -8.99 -6.64
N VAL A 382 -2.01 -9.55 -6.03
CA VAL A 382 -3.42 -9.39 -6.42
C VAL A 382 -4.21 -8.86 -5.23
N ILE A 383 -4.93 -7.75 -5.40
CA ILE A 383 -5.80 -7.20 -4.36
C ILE A 383 -7.11 -7.98 -4.32
N SER A 384 -7.27 -8.78 -3.28
CA SER A 384 -8.47 -9.56 -3.02
C SER A 384 -9.58 -8.71 -2.41
N VAL A 385 -10.76 -8.66 -3.06
CA VAL A 385 -11.85 -7.78 -2.63
C VAL A 385 -13.08 -8.57 -2.21
N THR A 386 -13.48 -8.44 -0.93
CA THR A 386 -14.75 -8.99 -0.42
C THR A 386 -15.88 -7.96 -0.50
N ALA A 387 -17.13 -8.42 -0.32
CA ALA A 387 -18.32 -7.61 -0.54
C ALA A 387 -19.02 -7.20 0.77
N LEU A 388 -19.38 -5.92 0.83
CA LEU A 388 -20.23 -5.34 1.88
C LEU A 388 -21.59 -4.92 1.33
N GLY A 389 -22.58 -4.93 2.18
CA GLY A 389 -23.89 -4.33 1.96
C GLY A 389 -23.95 -2.88 2.47
N GLN A 390 -25.16 -2.31 2.46
CA GLN A 390 -25.41 -0.98 3.02
C GLN A 390 -25.03 -0.93 4.50
N ASN A 391 -24.53 0.23 4.94
CA ASN A 391 -24.05 0.46 6.32
C ASN A 391 -22.92 -0.50 6.73
N ASP A 392 -22.07 -0.91 5.79
CA ASP A 392 -20.90 -1.74 6.02
C ASP A 392 -21.18 -3.13 6.59
N SER A 393 -22.42 -3.61 6.47
CA SER A 393 -22.77 -4.96 6.90
C SER A 393 -22.15 -6.00 5.97
N TRP A 394 -21.40 -6.96 6.52
CA TRP A 394 -20.92 -8.09 5.74
C TRP A 394 -22.07 -9.08 5.46
N ASN A 395 -22.12 -9.58 4.27
CA ASN A 395 -23.11 -10.55 3.83
C ASN A 395 -22.58 -11.98 3.90
N HIS A 396 -23.31 -12.88 4.51
CA HIS A 396 -22.93 -14.27 4.74
C HIS A 396 -22.59 -15.09 3.47
N TRP A 397 -22.83 -14.55 2.29
CA TRP A 397 -22.45 -15.18 1.02
C TRP A 397 -21.09 -14.70 0.48
N ALA A 398 -20.54 -13.59 0.97
CA ALA A 398 -19.24 -13.11 0.52
C ALA A 398 -18.12 -13.86 1.22
N THR A 399 -17.10 -14.26 0.47
CA THR A 399 -15.93 -14.95 1.01
C THR A 399 -15.15 -14.05 1.95
N TYR A 400 -14.66 -14.60 3.04
CA TYR A 400 -13.80 -14.00 4.05
C TYR A 400 -12.64 -14.95 4.35
N ASN A 401 -11.41 -14.47 4.40
CA ASN A 401 -10.23 -15.24 4.79
C ASN A 401 -9.01 -14.33 4.96
N GLU A 402 -7.88 -14.90 5.31
CA GLU A 402 -6.61 -14.18 5.51
C GLU A 402 -6.01 -13.56 4.24
N PHE A 403 -6.48 -13.95 3.05
CA PHE A 403 -6.02 -13.41 1.76
C PHE A 403 -6.85 -12.21 1.30
N VAL A 404 -7.93 -11.86 1.99
CA VAL A 404 -8.72 -10.66 1.64
C VAL A 404 -7.95 -9.42 2.05
N ASP A 405 -7.71 -8.51 1.11
CA ASP A 405 -6.98 -7.27 1.33
C ASP A 405 -7.89 -6.10 1.64
N LEU A 406 -9.07 -6.06 0.99
CA LEU A 406 -9.97 -4.91 1.01
C LEU A 406 -11.43 -5.35 0.98
N ALA A 407 -12.28 -4.59 1.64
CA ALA A 407 -13.73 -4.71 1.52
C ALA A 407 -14.31 -3.56 0.71
N SER A 408 -15.34 -3.83 -0.10
CA SER A 408 -15.98 -2.84 -0.96
C SER A 408 -17.48 -3.11 -1.07
N PRO A 409 -18.32 -2.11 -1.37
CA PRO A 409 -19.74 -2.34 -1.62
C PRO A 409 -20.00 -3.35 -2.75
N GLY A 410 -20.78 -4.40 -2.45
CA GLY A 410 -21.04 -5.49 -3.41
C GLY A 410 -22.49 -6.00 -3.40
N GLU A 411 -23.42 -5.40 -2.63
CA GLU A 411 -24.81 -5.82 -2.57
C GLU A 411 -25.75 -4.87 -3.27
N GLY A 412 -26.55 -5.37 -4.21
CA GLY A 412 -27.54 -4.55 -4.92
C GLY A 412 -26.94 -3.39 -5.72
N ILE A 413 -25.78 -3.62 -6.29
CA ILE A 413 -24.96 -2.61 -6.98
C ILE A 413 -25.53 -2.34 -8.39
N ARG A 414 -25.92 -1.08 -8.65
CA ARG A 414 -26.51 -0.63 -9.91
C ARG A 414 -25.45 -0.34 -10.95
N SER A 415 -25.55 -0.99 -12.14
CA SER A 415 -24.63 -0.77 -13.25
C SER A 415 -25.28 -1.08 -14.61
N THR A 416 -24.50 -0.91 -15.67
CA THR A 416 -24.85 -1.21 -17.07
C THR A 416 -25.03 -2.72 -17.30
N THR A 417 -25.81 -3.06 -18.32
CA THR A 417 -25.93 -4.44 -18.84
C THR A 417 -26.02 -4.34 -20.36
N ILE A 418 -25.93 -5.44 -21.09
CA ILE A 418 -26.04 -5.42 -22.57
C ILE A 418 -27.25 -4.63 -23.05
N ASN A 419 -28.39 -4.71 -22.36
CA ASN A 419 -29.64 -4.10 -22.79
C ASN A 419 -30.15 -2.99 -21.85
N GLY A 420 -29.29 -2.35 -21.07
CA GLY A 420 -29.70 -1.28 -20.15
C GLY A 420 -28.98 -1.36 -18.81
N TYR A 421 -29.71 -1.44 -17.69
CA TYR A 421 -29.13 -1.36 -16.34
C TYR A 421 -29.78 -2.35 -15.39
N SER A 422 -28.99 -2.93 -14.49
CA SER A 422 -29.49 -3.85 -13.47
C SER A 422 -28.75 -3.66 -12.14
N SER A 423 -29.33 -4.13 -11.05
CA SER A 423 -28.66 -4.17 -9.75
C SER A 423 -28.34 -5.62 -9.40
N TRP A 424 -27.06 -5.90 -9.15
CA TRP A 424 -26.57 -7.24 -8.84
C TRP A 424 -25.79 -7.26 -7.52
N SER A 425 -25.61 -8.47 -6.98
CA SER A 425 -24.85 -8.69 -5.74
C SER A 425 -23.78 -9.73 -5.98
N GLY A 426 -22.58 -9.46 -5.52
CA GLY A 426 -21.43 -10.34 -5.65
C GLY A 426 -20.13 -9.63 -5.30
N THR A 427 -19.10 -10.39 -4.94
CA THR A 427 -17.73 -9.87 -4.90
C THR A 427 -17.26 -9.43 -6.29
N SER A 428 -17.88 -9.97 -7.35
CA SER A 428 -17.73 -9.49 -8.74
C SER A 428 -18.17 -8.04 -8.94
N MET A 429 -18.99 -7.46 -8.06
CA MET A 429 -19.41 -6.05 -8.08
C MET A 429 -18.56 -5.21 -7.12
N ALA A 430 -18.06 -5.82 -6.06
CA ALA A 430 -17.19 -5.16 -5.09
C ALA A 430 -15.79 -4.85 -5.67
N SER A 431 -15.21 -5.82 -6.39
CA SER A 431 -13.89 -5.69 -7.01
C SER A 431 -13.78 -4.50 -7.98
N PRO A 432 -14.67 -4.33 -8.97
CA PRO A 432 -14.57 -3.18 -9.88
C PRO A 432 -14.86 -1.83 -9.20
N VAL A 433 -15.63 -1.78 -8.11
CA VAL A 433 -15.79 -0.55 -7.31
C VAL A 433 -14.47 -0.16 -6.65
N ALA A 434 -13.73 -1.13 -6.08
CA ALA A 434 -12.40 -0.88 -5.52
C ALA A 434 -11.38 -0.49 -6.61
N ALA A 435 -11.37 -1.19 -7.76
CA ALA A 435 -10.51 -0.88 -8.90
C ALA A 435 -10.80 0.53 -9.48
N SER A 436 -12.07 0.94 -9.51
CA SER A 436 -12.50 2.28 -9.89
C SER A 436 -11.93 3.38 -8.96
N CYS A 437 -11.82 3.10 -7.65
CA CYS A 437 -11.13 3.98 -6.71
C CYS A 437 -9.63 4.11 -7.05
N ALA A 438 -8.97 3.00 -7.41
CA ALA A 438 -7.58 3.05 -7.88
C ALA A 438 -7.42 3.92 -9.13
N GLY A 439 -8.37 3.85 -10.07
CA GLY A 439 -8.40 4.66 -11.27
C GLY A 439 -8.49 6.15 -10.97
N LEU A 440 -9.37 6.55 -10.06
CA LEU A 440 -9.50 7.93 -9.64
C LEU A 440 -8.22 8.43 -8.94
N LEU A 441 -7.65 7.62 -8.04
CA LEU A 441 -6.43 7.96 -7.33
C LEU A 441 -5.24 8.13 -8.29
N LYS A 442 -5.05 7.20 -9.23
CA LYS A 442 -4.03 7.28 -10.27
C LYS A 442 -4.20 8.51 -11.16
N SER A 443 -5.43 8.94 -11.40
CA SER A 443 -5.73 10.15 -12.19
C SER A 443 -5.26 11.43 -11.51
N LEU A 444 -5.33 11.46 -10.18
CA LEU A 444 -4.87 12.59 -9.37
C LEU A 444 -3.34 12.57 -9.19
N TYR A 445 -2.77 11.37 -9.02
CA TYR A 445 -1.35 11.15 -8.80
C TYR A 445 -0.73 10.29 -9.92
N PRO A 446 -0.55 10.87 -11.12
CA PRO A 446 -0.13 10.11 -12.31
C PRO A 446 1.26 9.48 -12.22
N ASP A 447 2.13 10.00 -11.37
CA ASP A 447 3.49 9.49 -11.17
C ASP A 447 3.55 8.29 -10.20
N TRP A 448 2.48 8.00 -9.44
CA TRP A 448 2.47 6.87 -8.52
C TRP A 448 2.41 5.54 -9.26
N ASN A 449 3.25 4.60 -8.82
CA ASN A 449 3.27 3.23 -9.34
C ASN A 449 2.20 2.35 -8.66
N SER A 450 2.11 1.10 -9.12
CA SER A 450 1.12 0.14 -8.60
C SER A 450 1.24 -0.10 -7.08
N ASN A 451 2.48 -0.16 -6.54
CA ASN A 451 2.71 -0.37 -5.11
C ASN A 451 2.21 0.82 -4.28
N GLN A 452 2.43 2.04 -4.76
CA GLN A 452 2.00 3.26 -4.09
C GLN A 452 0.48 3.39 -4.08
N ILE A 453 -0.18 3.16 -5.23
CA ILE A 453 -1.65 3.18 -5.32
C ILE A 453 -2.27 2.12 -4.39
N GLU A 454 -1.74 0.88 -4.39
CA GLU A 454 -2.20 -0.18 -3.51
C GLU A 454 -2.05 0.21 -2.05
N LEU A 455 -0.84 0.62 -1.63
CA LEU A 455 -0.59 1.02 -0.24
C LEU A 455 -1.59 2.09 0.22
N MET A 456 -1.81 3.12 -0.60
CA MET A 456 -2.70 4.21 -0.23
C MET A 456 -4.14 3.75 -0.07
N LEU A 457 -4.65 2.90 -0.95
CA LEU A 457 -6.00 2.34 -0.82
C LEU A 457 -6.15 1.46 0.44
N LEU A 458 -5.14 0.63 0.74
CA LEU A 458 -5.16 -0.26 1.90
C LEU A 458 -5.01 0.53 3.21
N ALA A 459 -4.06 1.45 3.27
CA ALA A 459 -3.75 2.21 4.48
C ALA A 459 -4.84 3.22 4.88
N THR A 460 -5.58 3.75 3.90
CA THR A 460 -6.66 4.73 4.13
C THR A 460 -8.05 4.10 4.22
N SER A 461 -8.16 2.77 4.08
CA SER A 461 -9.43 2.05 4.20
C SER A 461 -10.04 2.19 5.61
N ASP A 462 -11.38 2.18 5.69
CA ASP A 462 -12.11 2.41 6.94
C ASP A 462 -12.31 1.11 7.73
N PRO A 463 -11.63 0.92 8.87
CA PRO A 463 -11.74 -0.29 9.68
C PRO A 463 -13.06 -0.40 10.47
N ILE A 464 -13.96 0.57 10.32
CA ILE A 464 -15.28 0.57 11.01
C ILE A 464 -16.04 -0.74 10.79
N ILE A 465 -15.78 -1.42 9.66
CA ILE A 465 -16.39 -2.71 9.30
C ILE A 465 -16.24 -3.76 10.42
N TYR A 466 -15.14 -3.75 11.17
CA TYR A 466 -14.89 -4.68 12.27
C TYR A 466 -15.67 -4.35 13.55
N THR A 467 -16.08 -3.09 13.71
CA THR A 467 -16.99 -2.69 14.78
C THR A 467 -18.44 -3.11 14.47
N ILE A 468 -18.80 -3.03 13.18
CA ILE A 468 -20.14 -3.38 12.70
C ILE A 468 -20.31 -4.90 12.62
N ASN A 469 -19.31 -5.61 12.08
CA ASN A 469 -19.27 -7.08 11.94
C ASN A 469 -18.35 -7.64 13.03
N SER A 470 -18.88 -7.71 14.26
CA SER A 470 -18.10 -7.97 15.48
C SER A 470 -17.88 -9.47 15.77
N GLU A 471 -18.32 -10.36 14.90
CA GLU A 471 -18.12 -11.79 15.04
C GLU A 471 -16.62 -12.13 15.05
N GLN A 472 -16.20 -12.96 16.01
CA GLN A 472 -14.79 -13.27 16.24
C GLN A 472 -14.07 -13.85 15.02
N TYR A 473 -14.78 -14.66 14.23
CA TYR A 473 -14.21 -15.29 13.03
C TYR A 473 -14.01 -14.34 11.84
N LEU A 474 -14.64 -13.16 11.87
CA LEU A 474 -14.47 -12.13 10.84
C LEU A 474 -13.31 -11.16 11.14
N GLN A 475 -12.83 -11.15 12.39
CA GLN A 475 -11.79 -10.19 12.78
C GLN A 475 -10.49 -10.45 12.02
N GLY A 476 -10.05 -9.46 11.22
CA GLY A 476 -8.89 -9.56 10.35
C GLY A 476 -9.10 -10.38 9.07
N GLN A 477 -10.33 -10.83 8.76
CA GLN A 477 -10.64 -11.68 7.61
C GLN A 477 -11.42 -10.96 6.50
N LEU A 478 -11.66 -9.66 6.67
CA LEU A 478 -12.33 -8.79 5.70
C LEU A 478 -11.38 -7.72 5.12
N GLY A 479 -10.08 -7.97 5.18
CA GLY A 479 -9.05 -7.07 4.73
C GLY A 479 -8.76 -5.91 5.68
N ARG A 480 -8.14 -4.84 5.17
CA ARG A 480 -7.79 -3.66 5.98
C ARG A 480 -8.99 -2.84 6.41
N GLY A 481 -10.06 -2.85 5.63
CA GLY A 481 -11.26 -2.06 5.86
C GLY A 481 -12.11 -1.92 4.60
N ARG A 482 -13.16 -1.09 4.68
CA ARG A 482 -13.88 -0.65 3.50
C ARG A 482 -13.05 0.40 2.75
N VAL A 483 -12.98 0.30 1.42
CA VAL A 483 -12.35 1.33 0.59
C VAL A 483 -12.96 2.71 0.88
N ASP A 484 -12.12 3.72 1.10
CA ASP A 484 -12.50 5.12 1.30
C ASP A 484 -11.68 6.00 0.35
N ILE A 485 -12.27 6.34 -0.78
CA ILE A 485 -11.55 7.08 -1.82
C ILE A 485 -11.26 8.52 -1.42
N LEU A 486 -12.09 9.13 -0.58
CA LEU A 486 -11.82 10.48 -0.10
C LEU A 486 -10.53 10.51 0.73
N LYS A 487 -10.40 9.62 1.70
CA LYS A 487 -9.17 9.52 2.48
C LYS A 487 -7.96 9.23 1.60
N ALA A 488 -8.10 8.36 0.59
CA ALA A 488 -6.99 8.03 -0.29
C ALA A 488 -6.50 9.24 -1.12
N VAL A 489 -7.38 10.16 -1.51
CA VAL A 489 -6.99 11.37 -2.25
C VAL A 489 -6.55 12.53 -1.34
N GLU A 490 -6.96 12.53 -0.06
CA GLU A 490 -6.61 13.56 0.92
C GLU A 490 -5.23 13.38 1.52
N VAL A 491 -4.79 12.14 1.67
CA VAL A 491 -3.56 11.82 2.41
C VAL A 491 -2.35 11.88 1.48
N ALA A 492 -1.30 12.57 1.94
CA ALA A 492 -0.01 12.53 1.25
C ALA A 492 0.57 11.10 1.21
N LEU A 493 1.39 10.82 0.19
CA LEU A 493 2.06 9.53 0.07
C LEU A 493 2.85 9.21 1.36
N PHE A 494 2.63 8.03 1.92
CA PHE A 494 3.35 7.57 3.11
C PHE A 494 4.86 7.50 2.85
N PRO A 495 5.69 7.77 3.84
CA PRO A 495 7.10 7.47 3.75
C PRO A 495 7.35 5.96 3.80
N GLN A 496 8.47 5.51 3.28
CA GLN A 496 9.04 4.21 3.56
C GLN A 496 10.43 4.40 4.15
N ILE A 497 10.59 3.96 5.40
CA ILE A 497 11.86 4.11 6.13
C ILE A 497 12.55 2.76 6.19
N GLU A 498 13.78 2.73 5.70
CA GLU A 498 14.65 1.56 5.66
C GLU A 498 15.75 1.67 6.71
N PHE A 499 16.08 0.55 7.31
CA PHE A 499 17.25 0.43 8.18
C PHE A 499 18.49 0.22 7.32
N VAL A 500 19.55 1.02 7.57
CA VAL A 500 20.78 0.95 6.79
C VAL A 500 21.88 0.28 7.60
N ASP A 501 22.16 0.79 8.82
CA ASP A 501 23.29 0.33 9.64
C ASP A 501 23.17 0.83 11.09
N ILE A 502 24.10 0.40 11.94
CA ILE A 502 24.28 0.87 13.30
C ILE A 502 25.71 1.36 13.56
N ASP A 503 25.83 2.37 14.42
CA ASP A 503 27.10 2.80 15.01
C ASP A 503 27.06 2.56 16.52
N ILE A 504 28.04 1.85 17.03
CA ILE A 504 28.10 1.42 18.44
C ILE A 504 29.36 1.99 19.09
N ALA A 505 29.20 2.56 20.28
CA ALA A 505 30.30 2.94 21.15
C ALA A 505 30.13 2.29 22.52
N VAL A 506 31.12 1.48 22.93
CA VAL A 506 31.19 0.88 24.29
C VAL A 506 31.56 1.97 25.29
N LEU A 507 30.77 2.13 26.36
CA LEU A 507 30.93 3.21 27.33
C LEU A 507 31.87 2.90 28.50
N ASP A 508 31.87 1.65 28.98
CA ASP A 508 32.53 1.22 30.23
C ASP A 508 33.38 -0.04 30.04
N GLY A 509 33.70 -0.41 28.80
CA GLY A 509 34.59 -1.53 28.47
C GLY A 509 36.07 -1.18 28.39
N SER A 510 36.89 -2.20 28.23
CA SER A 510 38.33 -2.07 28.00
C SER A 510 38.77 -2.19 26.54
N ASP A 511 37.85 -2.58 25.67
CA ASP A 511 38.01 -2.76 24.23
C ASP A 511 36.72 -2.28 23.51
N ASP A 512 36.66 -2.50 22.21
CA ASP A 512 35.51 -2.08 21.36
C ASP A 512 34.44 -3.19 21.23
N ASN A 513 34.57 -4.30 21.96
CA ASN A 513 33.62 -5.41 21.96
C ASN A 513 32.59 -5.23 23.08
N ILE A 514 31.38 -5.70 22.84
CA ILE A 514 30.31 -5.66 23.84
C ILE A 514 30.40 -6.91 24.71
N ASN A 515 30.67 -6.73 26.01
CA ASN A 515 30.73 -7.83 26.97
C ASN A 515 29.53 -7.80 27.94
N PRO A 516 29.14 -8.94 28.54
CA PRO A 516 28.15 -8.96 29.62
C PRO A 516 28.51 -8.00 30.75
N GLY A 517 27.54 -7.18 31.17
CA GLY A 517 27.72 -6.17 32.22
C GLY A 517 28.10 -4.79 31.72
N GLU A 518 28.42 -4.63 30.45
CA GLU A 518 28.82 -3.36 29.86
C GLU A 518 27.62 -2.57 29.31
N SER A 519 27.84 -1.29 29.09
CA SER A 519 26.87 -0.35 28.49
C SER A 519 27.40 0.16 27.16
N ILE A 520 26.46 0.41 26.23
CA ILE A 520 26.77 0.98 24.92
C ILE A 520 25.92 2.21 24.61
N GLU A 521 26.47 3.11 23.80
CA GLU A 521 25.72 4.03 22.96
C GLU A 521 25.47 3.36 21.61
N LEU A 522 24.20 3.33 21.19
CA LEU A 522 23.79 2.81 19.89
C LEU A 522 23.14 3.91 19.08
N ARG A 523 23.62 4.12 17.87
CA ARG A 523 23.01 4.99 16.87
C ARG A 523 22.58 4.16 15.68
N THR A 524 21.40 4.44 15.16
CA THR A 524 20.86 3.78 13.99
C THR A 524 20.84 4.73 12.80
N ILE A 525 21.20 4.23 11.62
CA ILE A 525 21.13 4.97 10.37
C ILE A 525 19.88 4.51 9.63
N LEU A 526 18.99 5.45 9.40
CA LEU A 526 17.75 5.25 8.65
C LEU A 526 17.84 5.95 7.30
N TYR A 527 17.14 5.43 6.31
CA TYR A 527 17.04 5.98 4.96
C TYR A 527 15.57 6.08 4.55
N ALA A 528 15.17 7.24 4.04
CA ALA A 528 13.86 7.42 3.42
C ALA A 528 13.96 7.03 1.95
N ASN A 529 13.22 6.01 1.56
CA ASN A 529 13.21 5.51 0.19
C ASN A 529 12.82 6.63 -0.79
N GLU A 530 13.56 6.75 -1.89
CA GLU A 530 13.45 7.87 -2.84
C GLU A 530 12.14 7.90 -3.63
N ASP A 531 11.46 6.75 -3.72
CA ASP A 531 10.19 6.60 -4.45
C ASP A 531 8.95 6.84 -3.56
N TRP A 532 9.13 7.16 -2.27
CA TRP A 532 8.05 7.31 -1.30
C TRP A 532 7.96 8.72 -0.73
N GLY A 533 6.98 8.97 0.14
CA GLY A 533 6.71 10.29 0.70
C GLY A 533 7.74 10.76 1.73
N THR A 534 7.63 12.02 2.12
CA THR A 534 8.45 12.62 3.18
C THR A 534 8.04 12.06 4.54
N ALA A 535 9.02 11.62 5.34
CA ALA A 535 8.81 11.28 6.74
C ALA A 535 9.02 12.53 7.61
N VAL A 536 8.02 12.88 8.40
CA VAL A 536 8.02 14.12 9.21
C VAL A 536 8.14 13.76 10.69
N ASP A 537 9.06 14.44 11.39
CA ASP A 537 9.23 14.34 12.85
C ASP A 537 9.35 12.89 13.37
N ILE A 538 10.26 12.13 12.79
CA ILE A 538 10.43 10.71 13.09
C ILE A 538 10.93 10.53 14.53
N ILE A 539 10.20 9.75 15.29
CA ILE A 539 10.56 9.31 16.63
C ILE A 539 10.74 7.79 16.62
N GLY A 540 11.90 7.32 17.08
CA GLY A 540 12.17 5.90 17.27
C GLY A 540 12.11 5.51 18.73
N THR A 541 11.48 4.37 19.03
CA THR A 541 11.47 3.77 20.37
C THR A 541 12.11 2.40 20.28
N LEU A 542 13.24 2.20 20.97
CA LEU A 542 13.98 0.97 21.02
C LEU A 542 13.51 0.07 22.17
N SER A 543 13.34 -1.21 21.88
CA SER A 543 13.01 -2.24 22.87
C SER A 543 13.84 -3.52 22.66
N ALA A 544 13.92 -4.35 23.69
CA ALA A 544 14.58 -5.66 23.63
C ALA A 544 13.65 -6.72 24.23
N ALA A 545 13.63 -7.90 23.63
CA ALA A 545 12.84 -9.03 24.14
C ALA A 545 13.44 -9.63 25.44
N SER A 546 14.77 -9.50 25.63
CA SER A 546 15.49 -10.04 26.78
C SER A 546 15.36 -9.15 28.02
N ASN A 547 14.98 -9.74 29.15
CA ASN A 547 14.95 -9.06 30.46
C ASN A 547 16.35 -8.72 31.01
N GLU A 548 17.41 -9.30 30.48
CA GLU A 548 18.79 -9.02 30.82
C GLU A 548 19.36 -7.81 30.07
N VAL A 549 18.55 -7.16 29.24
CA VAL A 549 18.92 -5.95 28.51
C VAL A 549 18.06 -4.79 29.02
N ASN A 550 18.71 -3.79 29.59
CA ASN A 550 18.07 -2.59 30.11
C ASN A 550 18.39 -1.39 29.22
N ILE A 551 17.35 -0.80 28.61
CA ILE A 551 17.51 0.38 27.76
C ILE A 551 17.13 1.61 28.58
N SER A 552 18.13 2.36 29.01
CA SER A 552 17.95 3.53 29.89
C SER A 552 17.56 4.80 29.10
N SER A 553 17.98 4.90 27.84
CA SER A 553 17.50 5.90 26.86
C SER A 553 16.96 5.13 25.66
N ASN A 554 15.64 4.97 25.61
CA ASN A 554 14.96 4.15 24.61
C ASN A 554 14.24 4.95 23.53
N MET A 555 14.29 6.27 23.59
CA MET A 555 13.68 7.14 22.57
C MET A 555 14.76 7.97 21.87
N ALA A 556 14.61 8.13 20.56
CA ALA A 556 15.49 8.94 19.74
C ALA A 556 14.67 9.73 18.72
N TYR A 557 15.11 10.96 18.44
CA TYR A 557 14.55 11.82 17.40
C TYR A 557 15.48 11.84 16.19
N PHE A 558 14.92 11.46 15.03
CA PHE A 558 15.64 11.41 13.76
C PHE A 558 15.41 12.63 12.87
N GLY A 559 14.48 13.52 13.27
CA GLY A 559 14.08 14.66 12.44
C GLY A 559 13.14 14.25 11.31
N SER A 560 13.01 15.14 10.33
CA SER A 560 12.26 14.85 9.10
C SER A 560 13.24 14.46 8.00
N MET A 561 12.84 13.50 7.16
CA MET A 561 13.62 13.01 6.02
C MET A 561 12.80 13.18 4.74
N ALA A 562 13.34 13.90 3.76
CA ALA A 562 12.80 13.88 2.40
C ALA A 562 13.17 12.58 1.69
N PRO A 563 12.47 12.19 0.63
CA PRO A 563 12.83 11.05 -0.20
C PRO A 563 14.31 11.06 -0.61
N GLY A 564 14.99 9.94 -0.45
CA GLY A 564 16.41 9.80 -0.73
C GLY A 564 17.36 10.33 0.36
N GLU A 565 16.86 10.83 1.50
CA GLU A 565 17.67 11.29 2.60
C GLU A 565 17.91 10.19 3.65
N ALA A 566 19.07 10.25 4.29
CA ALA A 566 19.41 9.42 5.43
C ALA A 566 19.51 10.27 6.70
N SER A 567 19.14 9.70 7.84
CA SER A 567 19.28 10.33 9.14
C SER A 567 19.90 9.39 10.17
N LEU A 568 20.60 9.98 11.13
CA LEU A 568 21.25 9.32 12.24
C LEU A 568 20.83 10.02 13.53
N ASN A 569 20.45 9.26 14.56
CA ASN A 569 20.14 9.80 15.88
C ASN A 569 21.39 10.26 16.66
N GLU A 570 22.18 11.15 16.06
CA GLU A 570 23.49 11.58 16.59
C GLU A 570 23.36 12.30 17.94
N SER A 571 22.34 13.14 18.11
CA SER A 571 22.10 13.92 19.34
C SER A 571 21.40 13.15 20.45
N ASP A 572 20.69 12.07 20.09
CA ASP A 572 19.86 11.26 20.99
C ASP A 572 20.14 9.77 20.84
N PRO A 573 21.40 9.31 21.19
CA PRO A 573 21.73 7.89 21.07
C PRO A 573 20.92 7.05 22.05
N PHE A 574 20.61 5.84 21.67
CA PHE A 574 20.07 4.85 22.60
C PHE A 574 21.16 4.41 23.58
N ILE A 575 20.82 4.29 24.85
CA ILE A 575 21.74 3.81 25.89
C ILE A 575 21.25 2.46 26.38
N ILE A 576 22.05 1.44 26.11
CA ILE A 576 21.75 0.04 26.42
C ILE A 576 22.76 -0.47 27.45
N GLN A 577 22.27 -1.09 28.49
CA GLN A 577 23.07 -1.79 29.49
C GLN A 577 22.77 -3.29 29.42
N PHE A 578 23.79 -4.08 29.17
CA PHE A 578 23.73 -5.54 29.21
C PHE A 578 23.92 -6.05 30.64
N GLY A 579 23.07 -6.98 31.06
CA GLY A 579 23.21 -7.63 32.36
C GLY A 579 24.45 -8.54 32.41
N ASN A 580 24.96 -8.82 33.60
CA ASN A 580 26.13 -9.72 33.78
C ASN A 580 25.85 -11.15 33.30
N ASN A 581 24.58 -11.55 33.16
CA ASN A 581 24.17 -12.89 32.78
C ASN A 581 23.58 -12.93 31.35
N VAL A 582 23.74 -11.85 30.55
CA VAL A 582 23.36 -11.91 29.15
C VAL A 582 24.15 -13.01 28.46
N PRO A 583 23.51 -13.99 27.84
CA PRO A 583 24.22 -14.98 27.04
C PRO A 583 24.96 -14.28 25.89
N GLY A 584 26.16 -14.73 25.58
CA GLY A 584 26.85 -14.28 24.38
C GLY A 584 26.09 -14.67 23.12
N GLY A 585 26.29 -13.91 22.07
CA GLY A 585 25.61 -14.08 20.79
C GLY A 585 24.76 -12.86 20.38
N ASN A 586 23.90 -13.07 19.40
CA ASN A 586 23.05 -12.01 18.89
C ASN A 586 21.91 -11.68 19.87
N VAL A 587 21.87 -10.43 20.29
CA VAL A 587 20.78 -9.87 21.09
C VAL A 587 19.88 -9.08 20.15
N GLU A 588 18.63 -9.54 20.00
CA GLU A 588 17.62 -8.92 19.15
C GLU A 588 17.07 -7.64 19.79
N LEU A 589 16.99 -6.60 18.98
CA LEU A 589 16.45 -5.30 19.32
C LEU A 589 15.36 -4.92 18.33
N ASN A 590 14.27 -4.32 18.82
CA ASN A 590 13.16 -3.84 18.01
C ASN A 590 13.08 -2.33 18.10
N LEU A 591 13.17 -1.66 16.95
CA LEU A 591 12.99 -0.22 16.80
C LEU A 591 11.62 0.06 16.19
N SER A 592 10.74 0.60 17.00
CA SER A 592 9.43 1.10 16.56
C SER A 592 9.57 2.55 16.14
N LEU A 593 9.20 2.88 14.92
CA LEU A 593 9.23 4.22 14.36
C LEU A 593 7.81 4.79 14.24
N ILE A 594 7.68 6.06 14.56
CA ILE A 594 6.47 6.84 14.33
C ILE A 594 6.87 8.11 13.59
N SER A 595 6.14 8.43 12.51
CA SER A 595 6.29 9.67 11.76
C SER A 595 4.91 10.25 11.49
N ASN A 596 4.75 11.56 11.62
CA ASN A 596 3.54 12.23 11.20
C ASN A 596 3.53 12.32 9.66
N VAL A 597 2.40 12.02 9.04
CA VAL A 597 2.24 12.19 7.59
C VAL A 597 1.50 13.48 7.30
N GLU A 598 0.25 13.61 7.73
CA GLU A 598 -0.57 14.84 7.71
C GLU A 598 -1.77 14.65 8.66
N ASP A 599 -2.35 15.74 9.20
CA ASP A 599 -3.64 15.79 9.92
C ASP A 599 -3.91 14.68 10.95
N ASN A 600 -2.91 14.30 11.75
CA ASN A 600 -2.93 13.22 12.74
C ASN A 600 -2.95 11.79 12.16
N ILE A 601 -2.53 11.60 10.93
CA ILE A 601 -2.24 10.27 10.40
C ILE A 601 -0.78 9.95 10.71
N GLU A 602 -0.57 8.88 11.47
CA GLU A 602 0.75 8.41 11.86
C GLU A 602 1.18 7.26 10.94
N TYR A 603 2.36 7.39 10.36
CA TYR A 603 3.06 6.26 9.78
C TYR A 603 3.82 5.53 10.90
N THR A 604 3.72 4.23 10.94
CA THR A 604 4.45 3.38 11.88
C THR A 604 5.24 2.32 11.14
N ALA A 605 6.48 2.07 11.58
CA ALA A 605 7.31 0.99 11.06
C ALA A 605 8.01 0.26 12.23
N GLU A 606 8.17 -1.05 12.09
CA GLU A 606 8.89 -1.89 13.03
C GLU A 606 10.13 -2.45 12.33
N ILE A 607 11.29 -2.22 12.94
CA ILE A 607 12.59 -2.67 12.44
C ILE A 607 13.21 -3.57 13.50
N THR A 608 13.52 -4.79 13.12
CA THR A 608 14.23 -5.74 13.98
C THR A 608 15.66 -5.88 13.49
N PHE A 609 16.61 -5.74 14.39
CA PHE A 609 18.04 -5.95 14.14
C PHE A 609 18.72 -6.54 15.39
N SER A 610 19.98 -6.95 15.28
CA SER A 610 20.68 -7.53 16.41
C SER A 610 22.05 -6.88 16.64
N VAL A 611 22.48 -6.88 17.90
CA VAL A 611 23.83 -6.54 18.33
C VAL A 611 24.49 -7.79 18.92
N TYR A 612 25.77 -7.97 18.64
CA TYR A 612 26.49 -9.12 19.13
C TYR A 612 27.16 -8.82 20.46
N VAL A 613 26.93 -9.67 21.47
CA VAL A 613 27.56 -9.63 22.80
C VAL A 613 28.57 -10.76 22.87
N GLU A 614 29.83 -10.44 23.21
CA GLU A 614 30.90 -11.42 23.36
C GLU A 614 30.65 -12.37 24.56
N GLU A 615 31.16 -13.57 24.45
CA GLU A 615 31.22 -14.47 25.61
C GLU A 615 32.65 -14.68 26.10
N GLY A 616 32.80 -14.76 27.42
CA GLY A 616 33.99 -15.38 28.03
C GLY A 616 34.03 -16.88 27.67
N ALA A 617 35.21 -17.39 27.30
CA ALA A 617 35.48 -18.74 26.77
C ALA A 617 34.54 -19.86 27.30
N GLY A 618 33.42 -20.08 26.64
CA GLY A 618 32.37 -21.04 27.01
C GLY A 618 31.38 -21.32 25.90
N THR A 619 30.35 -22.08 26.23
CA THR A 619 29.25 -22.43 25.32
C THR A 619 28.34 -21.23 25.09
N ILE A 620 28.07 -20.89 23.85
CA ILE A 620 27.11 -19.79 23.46
C ILE A 620 25.73 -20.36 23.20
N GLN A 621 24.69 -19.47 23.26
CA GLN A 621 23.34 -19.80 22.91
C GLN A 621 22.90 -18.90 21.70
N LEU A 622 22.40 -19.54 20.66
CA LEU A 622 21.96 -18.87 19.44
C LEU A 622 20.46 -19.09 19.25
N PRO A 623 19.61 -18.01 19.31
CA PRO A 623 18.20 -18.12 19.02
C PRO A 623 17.99 -18.23 17.51
N LEU A 624 17.25 -19.24 17.06
CA LEU A 624 16.86 -19.44 15.69
C LEU A 624 15.33 -19.36 15.57
N LEU A 625 14.86 -18.33 14.89
CA LEU A 625 13.44 -18.13 14.59
C LEU A 625 13.00 -19.06 13.46
N HIS A 626 11.76 -19.53 13.54
CA HIS A 626 11.15 -20.30 12.46
C HIS A 626 9.68 -19.93 12.29
N GLN A 627 9.20 -19.99 11.04
CA GLN A 627 7.80 -19.81 10.68
C GLN A 627 7.05 -21.14 10.73
N SER A 628 5.72 -21.09 10.74
CA SER A 628 4.89 -22.28 10.48
C SER A 628 5.15 -22.77 9.05
N GLY A 629 5.25 -24.07 8.86
CA GLY A 629 5.53 -24.67 7.55
C GLY A 629 7.01 -25.01 7.34
N TRP A 630 7.51 -24.88 6.12
CA TRP A 630 8.87 -25.21 5.74
C TRP A 630 9.85 -24.05 5.98
N ASN A 631 10.98 -24.34 6.58
CA ASN A 631 12.06 -23.40 6.84
C ASN A 631 13.39 -23.95 6.37
N LEU A 632 14.27 -23.08 5.89
CA LEU A 632 15.68 -23.42 5.69
C LEU A 632 16.41 -23.28 7.03
N VAL A 633 17.08 -24.32 7.46
CA VAL A 633 17.84 -24.36 8.71
C VAL A 633 19.26 -24.85 8.45
N GLY A 634 20.18 -24.45 9.32
CA GLY A 634 21.57 -24.92 9.31
C GLY A 634 22.10 -25.15 10.72
N LEU A 635 23.39 -25.51 10.83
CA LEU A 635 24.08 -25.73 12.10
C LEU A 635 25.27 -24.75 12.22
N PRO A 636 25.02 -23.53 12.77
CA PRO A 636 26.05 -22.50 12.89
C PRO A 636 26.94 -22.61 14.13
N LEU A 637 26.76 -23.62 14.98
CA LEU A 637 27.52 -23.86 16.21
C LEU A 637 28.13 -25.28 16.24
N GLU A 638 29.27 -25.47 16.89
CA GLU A 638 29.74 -26.79 17.26
C GLU A 638 28.92 -27.31 18.45
N VAL A 639 28.19 -28.41 18.27
CA VAL A 639 27.27 -28.99 19.25
C VAL A 639 27.63 -30.43 19.61
N GLU A 640 27.36 -30.85 20.83
CA GLU A 640 27.59 -32.25 21.24
C GLU A 640 26.68 -33.24 20.51
N ASN A 641 25.45 -32.81 20.16
CA ASN A 641 24.46 -33.65 19.50
C ASN A 641 23.77 -32.89 18.40
N SER A 642 24.08 -33.25 17.17
CA SER A 642 23.52 -32.59 15.96
C SER A 642 22.19 -33.21 15.47
N HIS A 643 21.56 -34.10 16.27
CA HIS A 643 20.23 -34.63 15.91
C HIS A 643 19.17 -33.52 15.94
N TYR A 644 18.46 -33.35 14.84
CA TYR A 644 17.58 -32.17 14.61
C TYR A 644 16.50 -32.00 15.70
N LEU A 645 15.92 -33.08 16.25
CA LEU A 645 14.92 -32.95 17.32
C LEU A 645 15.52 -32.50 18.68
N ASN A 646 16.85 -32.59 18.87
CA ASN A 646 17.49 -32.00 20.04
C ASN A 646 17.76 -30.51 19.84
N LEU A 647 18.04 -30.09 18.60
CA LEU A 647 18.31 -28.71 18.25
C LEU A 647 17.02 -27.92 18.04
N PHE A 648 16.02 -28.57 17.47
CA PHE A 648 14.70 -28.02 17.14
C PHE A 648 13.59 -28.92 17.70
N PRO A 649 13.31 -28.87 18.99
CA PRO A 649 12.34 -29.76 19.64
C PRO A 649 10.89 -29.54 19.14
N ASP A 650 10.59 -28.36 18.56
CA ASP A 650 9.28 -28.01 18.02
C ASP A 650 9.09 -28.46 16.56
N ALA A 651 10.14 -29.04 15.94
CA ALA A 651 10.08 -29.50 14.56
C ALA A 651 9.18 -30.76 14.42
N ILE A 652 8.54 -30.89 13.25
CA ILE A 652 7.76 -32.07 12.95
C ILE A 652 8.69 -33.25 12.67
N GLU A 653 8.51 -34.37 13.38
CA GLU A 653 9.34 -35.55 13.24
C GLU A 653 9.30 -36.11 11.81
N GLY A 654 10.49 -36.46 11.26
CA GLY A 654 10.65 -37.01 9.91
C GLY A 654 10.62 -35.99 8.78
N THR A 655 10.79 -34.69 9.09
CA THR A 655 10.73 -33.61 8.07
C THR A 655 12.07 -32.90 7.87
N LEU A 656 13.20 -33.44 8.31
CA LEU A 656 14.51 -32.91 7.94
C LEU A 656 14.94 -33.47 6.60
N PHE A 657 15.26 -32.60 5.63
CA PHE A 657 15.70 -33.01 4.29
C PHE A 657 16.94 -32.21 3.86
N SER A 658 17.96 -32.91 3.39
CA SER A 658 19.07 -32.35 2.63
C SER A 658 18.71 -32.27 1.13
N PHE A 659 19.49 -31.53 0.35
CA PHE A 659 19.34 -31.46 -1.10
C PHE A 659 20.64 -31.78 -1.83
N GLY A 660 20.58 -32.86 -2.63
CA GLY A 660 21.64 -33.23 -3.55
C GLY A 660 21.09 -33.28 -4.98
N ALA A 661 21.02 -34.45 -5.58
CA ALA A 661 20.28 -34.65 -6.84
C ALA A 661 18.76 -34.70 -6.64
N SER A 662 18.32 -34.91 -5.40
CA SER A 662 16.92 -34.93 -4.93
C SER A 662 16.92 -34.62 -3.43
N TYR A 663 15.74 -34.38 -2.86
CA TYR A 663 15.58 -34.27 -1.41
C TYR A 663 15.74 -35.63 -0.75
N GLU A 664 16.64 -35.71 0.23
CA GLU A 664 16.93 -36.94 0.98
C GLU A 664 16.63 -36.72 2.47
N PRO A 665 15.89 -37.66 3.12
CA PRO A 665 15.57 -37.52 4.54
C PRO A 665 16.83 -37.68 5.40
N GLU A 666 17.00 -36.78 6.37
CA GLU A 666 18.12 -36.76 7.31
C GLU A 666 17.64 -36.84 8.76
N THR A 667 18.56 -37.08 9.66
CA THR A 667 18.29 -37.07 11.11
C THR A 667 19.23 -36.16 11.88
N THR A 668 20.34 -35.73 11.26
CA THR A 668 21.38 -34.89 11.87
C THR A 668 21.74 -33.76 10.91
N LEU A 669 22.16 -32.62 11.46
CA LEU A 669 22.69 -31.51 10.69
C LEU A 669 24.22 -31.55 10.66
N ALA A 670 24.83 -31.10 9.58
CA ALA A 670 26.26 -30.90 9.42
C ALA A 670 26.59 -29.42 9.20
N HIS A 671 27.79 -28.99 9.61
CA HIS A 671 28.25 -27.61 9.40
C HIS A 671 28.40 -27.31 7.91
N GLY A 672 27.95 -26.11 7.50
CA GLY A 672 28.03 -25.65 6.11
C GLY A 672 26.93 -26.19 5.19
N GLU A 673 26.12 -27.13 5.64
CA GLU A 673 25.00 -27.68 4.89
C GLU A 673 23.68 -27.04 5.35
N GLY A 674 22.82 -26.69 4.40
CA GLY A 674 21.45 -26.22 4.64
C GLY A 674 20.44 -27.36 4.50
N TYR A 675 19.37 -27.27 5.24
CA TYR A 675 18.33 -28.30 5.30
C TYR A 675 16.94 -27.67 5.28
N TRP A 676 15.99 -28.35 4.66
CA TRP A 676 14.57 -28.09 4.86
C TRP A 676 14.09 -28.78 6.14
N LEU A 677 13.43 -28.02 7.02
CA LEU A 677 12.81 -28.51 8.23
C LEU A 677 11.42 -27.90 8.39
N ARG A 678 10.45 -28.67 8.83
CA ARG A 678 9.06 -28.23 8.95
C ARG A 678 8.64 -28.05 10.40
N PHE A 679 7.92 -26.95 10.68
CA PHE A 679 7.33 -26.65 11.98
C PHE A 679 5.82 -26.55 11.87
N SER A 680 5.09 -26.89 12.95
CA SER A 680 3.63 -26.74 13.01
C SER A 680 3.21 -25.29 13.23
N ASP A 681 3.99 -24.55 14.01
CA ASP A 681 3.70 -23.20 14.45
C ASP A 681 4.96 -22.33 14.32
N GLN A 682 4.78 -21.02 14.26
CA GLN A 682 5.87 -20.06 14.38
C GLN A 682 6.47 -20.13 15.78
N GLY A 683 7.79 -20.06 15.91
CA GLY A 683 8.47 -20.15 17.18
C GLY A 683 9.95 -19.80 17.11
N MET A 684 10.66 -20.08 18.23
CA MET A 684 12.08 -19.87 18.37
C MET A 684 12.70 -21.07 19.10
N ASN A 685 13.84 -21.55 18.61
CA ASN A 685 14.66 -22.55 19.28
C ASN A 685 16.03 -21.96 19.65
N GLU A 686 16.53 -22.25 20.83
CA GLU A 686 17.86 -21.83 21.26
C GLU A 686 18.88 -22.97 21.03
N LEU A 687 19.85 -22.73 20.15
CA LEU A 687 20.98 -23.64 19.98
C LEU A 687 22.11 -23.28 20.96
N SER A 688 22.57 -24.25 21.70
CA SER A 688 23.70 -24.09 22.62
C SER A 688 24.93 -24.86 22.09
N GLY A 689 26.05 -24.18 21.93
CA GLY A 689 27.27 -24.80 21.41
C GLY A 689 28.48 -23.86 21.44
N ILE A 690 29.60 -24.32 20.92
CA ILE A 690 30.82 -23.50 20.77
C ILE A 690 30.73 -22.74 19.44
N GLU A 691 31.22 -21.51 19.44
CA GLU A 691 31.21 -20.66 18.27
C GLU A 691 31.93 -21.30 17.08
N LEU A 692 31.29 -21.29 15.89
CA LEU A 692 31.87 -21.72 14.63
C LEU A 692 32.35 -20.47 13.86
N THR A 693 33.65 -20.21 13.89
CA THR A 693 34.25 -19.02 13.29
C THR A 693 34.63 -19.19 11.82
N SER A 694 34.69 -20.41 11.31
CA SER A 694 34.95 -20.71 9.89
C SER A 694 34.41 -22.07 9.51
N VAL A 695 34.00 -22.24 8.26
CA VAL A 695 33.58 -23.52 7.69
C VAL A 695 34.04 -23.62 6.22
N THR A 696 34.43 -24.83 5.83
CA THR A 696 34.72 -25.12 4.41
C THR A 696 33.61 -25.96 3.83
N ILE A 697 32.92 -25.44 2.82
CA ILE A 697 31.77 -26.06 2.20
C ILE A 697 32.19 -26.70 0.88
N ALA A 698 31.88 -27.99 0.71
CA ALA A 698 32.05 -28.69 -0.58
C ALA A 698 30.75 -28.50 -1.40
N LEU A 699 30.87 -27.87 -2.56
CA LEU A 699 29.74 -27.62 -3.46
C LEU A 699 29.64 -28.69 -4.55
N ASN A 700 28.41 -29.14 -4.80
CA ASN A 700 28.07 -29.97 -5.96
C ASN A 700 27.78 -29.11 -7.19
N GLU A 701 27.79 -29.74 -8.39
CA GLU A 701 27.33 -29.09 -9.61
C GLU A 701 25.85 -28.72 -9.48
N ASN A 702 25.45 -27.53 -9.92
CA ASN A 702 24.11 -26.91 -9.81
C ASN A 702 23.82 -26.31 -8.42
N TRP A 703 22.58 -26.38 -7.94
CA TRP A 703 22.13 -25.75 -6.70
C TRP A 703 22.56 -26.54 -5.46
N ASN A 704 22.96 -25.81 -4.44
CA ASN A 704 23.34 -26.35 -3.13
C ASN A 704 22.58 -25.61 -2.04
N LEU A 705 22.06 -26.32 -1.06
CA LEU A 705 21.62 -25.72 0.20
C LEU A 705 22.85 -25.58 1.11
N ILE A 706 23.13 -24.39 1.57
CA ILE A 706 24.28 -24.10 2.43
C ILE A 706 23.85 -23.40 3.71
N SER A 707 24.66 -23.48 4.73
CA SER A 707 24.49 -22.77 6.00
C SER A 707 25.76 -21.99 6.31
N GLY A 708 25.58 -20.83 6.95
CA GLY A 708 26.68 -19.97 7.39
C GLY A 708 27.39 -20.49 8.67
N ILE A 709 28.18 -19.61 9.24
CA ILE A 709 28.83 -19.76 10.55
C ILE A 709 28.00 -19.05 11.62
N THR A 710 28.48 -18.98 12.85
CA THR A 710 27.75 -18.40 14.00
C THR A 710 27.36 -16.94 13.78
N ASN A 711 28.26 -16.16 13.18
CA ASN A 711 28.02 -14.75 12.89
C ASN A 711 27.56 -14.57 11.43
N GLU A 712 26.64 -13.67 11.21
CA GLU A 712 26.21 -13.28 9.86
C GLU A 712 27.41 -12.95 8.98
N THR A 713 27.46 -13.53 7.81
CA THR A 713 28.63 -13.43 6.93
C THR A 713 28.21 -12.93 5.57
N SER A 714 28.75 -11.77 5.14
CA SER A 714 28.53 -11.26 3.79
C SER A 714 29.00 -12.26 2.75
N ILE A 715 28.18 -12.51 1.73
CA ILE A 715 28.54 -13.39 0.59
C ILE A 715 29.82 -12.92 -0.11
N TYR A 716 30.16 -11.63 -0.04
CA TYR A 716 31.38 -11.06 -0.61
C TYR A 716 32.65 -11.41 0.18
N SER A 717 32.51 -11.90 1.43
CA SER A 717 33.63 -12.37 2.24
C SER A 717 33.92 -13.88 2.08
N ILE A 718 33.10 -14.59 1.31
CA ILE A 718 33.28 -16.01 1.02
C ILE A 718 34.52 -16.20 0.14
N GLY A 719 35.45 -17.01 0.62
CA GLY A 719 36.62 -17.41 -0.19
C GLY A 719 36.23 -18.44 -1.24
N ASP A 720 36.22 -18.06 -2.51
CA ASP A 720 36.02 -18.96 -3.65
C ASP A 720 37.30 -19.10 -4.49
N PRO A 721 38.29 -19.88 -4.01
CA PRO A 721 39.59 -20.00 -4.68
C PRO A 721 39.52 -20.70 -6.06
N ASN A 722 38.45 -21.43 -6.32
CA ASN A 722 38.25 -22.16 -7.57
C ASN A 722 37.30 -21.42 -8.55
N ASN A 723 36.74 -20.30 -8.14
CA ASN A 723 35.81 -19.49 -8.91
C ASN A 723 34.61 -20.31 -9.46
N ILE A 724 34.01 -21.10 -8.59
CA ILE A 724 32.90 -22.03 -8.90
C ILE A 724 31.53 -21.44 -8.58
N ILE A 725 31.46 -20.38 -7.78
CA ILE A 725 30.23 -19.71 -7.40
C ILE A 725 29.82 -18.73 -8.52
N ILE A 726 28.59 -18.84 -8.98
CA ILE A 726 28.03 -17.92 -9.97
C ILE A 726 27.57 -16.65 -9.25
N PRO A 727 28.09 -15.45 -9.59
CA PRO A 727 27.65 -14.22 -8.95
C PRO A 727 26.14 -13.97 -9.13
N GLY A 728 25.47 -13.50 -8.09
CA GLY A 728 24.04 -13.23 -8.11
C GLY A 728 23.15 -14.47 -7.99
N THR A 729 23.66 -15.58 -7.42
CA THR A 729 22.91 -16.84 -7.23
C THR A 729 22.82 -17.26 -5.77
N PHE A 730 22.97 -16.32 -4.84
CA PHE A 730 22.67 -16.56 -3.42
C PHE A 730 21.22 -16.14 -3.13
N TYR A 731 20.43 -17.09 -2.62
CA TYR A 731 19.04 -16.87 -2.24
C TYR A 731 18.82 -17.31 -0.80
N ALA A 732 18.16 -16.45 -0.03
CA ALA A 732 17.54 -16.81 1.24
C ALA A 732 16.09 -17.26 0.97
N PHE A 733 15.50 -17.94 1.92
CA PHE A 733 14.09 -18.32 1.88
C PHE A 733 13.36 -17.68 3.06
N ASN A 734 12.40 -16.79 2.71
CA ASN A 734 11.46 -16.20 3.65
C ASN A 734 10.10 -16.16 2.93
N GLU A 735 9.35 -17.30 3.00
CA GLU A 735 8.14 -17.60 2.23
C GLU A 735 8.38 -17.76 0.70
N SER A 736 9.35 -17.06 0.14
CA SER A 736 9.83 -17.20 -1.24
C SER A 736 11.37 -17.17 -1.28
N TYR A 737 11.97 -17.49 -2.42
CA TYR A 737 13.40 -17.33 -2.62
C TYR A 737 13.73 -15.88 -2.96
N GLU A 738 14.52 -15.22 -2.12
CA GLU A 738 14.99 -13.86 -2.30
C GLU A 738 16.51 -13.83 -2.46
N LEU A 739 17.00 -12.93 -3.34
CA LEU A 739 18.44 -12.70 -3.43
C LEU A 739 18.95 -12.17 -2.09
N THR A 740 20.02 -12.79 -1.57
CA THR A 740 20.63 -12.36 -0.30
C THR A 740 22.09 -12.02 -0.48
N GLU A 741 22.57 -11.05 0.30
CA GLU A 741 23.99 -10.70 0.43
C GLU A 741 24.58 -11.20 1.73
N ILE A 742 23.79 -11.84 2.61
CA ILE A 742 24.16 -12.34 3.92
C ILE A 742 23.82 -13.83 4.05
N LEU A 743 24.70 -14.59 4.66
CA LEU A 743 24.54 -16.00 5.06
C LEU A 743 24.53 -16.11 6.58
#